data_6804443e1748f86eb5d287517536e995
#
_entry.id   6804443e1748f86eb5d287517536e995
#
_cell.length_a   1.000
_cell.length_b   1.000
_cell.length_c   1.000
_cell.angle_alpha   90.00
_cell.angle_beta   90.00
_cell.angle_gamma   90.00
#
_symmetry.space_group_name_H-M   'P 1'
#
loop_
_entity.id
_entity.type
_entity.pdbx_description
1 polymer ?
#
loop_
_entity_poly.entity_id
_entity_poly.type
_entity_poly.pdbx_seq_one_letter_code
_entity_poly.pdbx_strand_id
1 'polypeptide(L)'
;MFTRLGPWCHDRRKLVLGLWILALIGVNVLAGVVGSSFRDEFNLPDVESRRGFDVLDAEFGGQGTGIVGTIVFEAAQGVDDPAVQEQMQVLFATVAAEDDVTRVESPYDEGGGQLVSAQGPEAGRIAYANIEMPGDIDFTRAGEIRDVILDQSPEIDGLRIELGGQIFGEFEPPDSELIGLAFAIVILILAFGSVLAMGLPIGVALFGIGLGSALATLMSNLVTIPEFAPFLGVMIGLGVGIDYALLIITRYREQLHAGHDVRESISIALDTAGRSVLFAGITVVISLLGMLLMGVTFVQGLAVSAALTVALTVAASLTLLPALIGFAGTRVETTRWRGLIAAGLVAVALVGLGLKIAPLTLALPLAVLVLLAGIWVPALKVELPPRKPRPRRETLAYRWSRVIQHRPWRAALGGAAVLLMLAIPVLSLRLGFSDESNAAQETTTKQAYDLLVAGFGEGFNGPFLLVARLAEGTDPAGLAAIPEAVAADSGVAFVSPGIPNDPQDPTAVLWNVVPTTGPQAEATNELVVRLRDDILPPVEEQSGIDVAVTGNVPANVDFSDFLQSRLPYFFSAVLVLSFLLLMLVFRSLLVPLKAVIMNLLSIGAAYGVVVALFQWGWLSDLTGVQPAPIEPWIPMMLFAIVFGLSMDYEVFLLSRVREEWHRTGDSHTSVADGLAATAKVITAAAAIMVVVFGSFLLENERTIKMMGIGLATAIFLDATIVRMLLVPATMELLGDRNWWLPKWLDRLLPTVDVEGHAEAIPEDDESYEREPELVGAD
;
A
#
# COMPACT_ATOMS: atom_id res chain seq x y z
N MET A 1 17.22 29.11 5.78
CA MET A 1 17.38 27.86 6.58
C MET A 1 18.21 26.84 5.81
N PHE A 2 17.83 26.48 4.59
CA PHE A 2 18.50 25.43 3.77
C PHE A 2 19.93 25.78 3.36
N THR A 3 20.21 27.03 3.03
CA THR A 3 21.58 27.55 2.75
C THR A 3 22.57 27.31 3.90
N ARG A 4 22.09 27.11 5.15
CA ARG A 4 22.91 26.80 6.32
C ARG A 4 22.89 25.34 6.70
N LEU A 5 21.79 24.61 6.42
CA LEU A 5 21.64 23.19 6.80
C LEU A 5 22.62 22.30 6.05
N GLY A 6 22.73 22.47 4.72
CA GLY A 6 23.62 21.67 3.88
C GLY A 6 25.09 21.79 4.30
N PRO A 7 25.65 22.99 4.35
CA PRO A 7 27.01 23.19 4.86
C PRO A 7 27.22 22.69 6.29
N TRP A 8 26.22 22.85 7.17
CA TRP A 8 26.31 22.34 8.55
C TRP A 8 26.40 20.81 8.59
N CYS A 9 25.56 20.10 7.82
CA CYS A 9 25.61 18.64 7.71
C CYS A 9 26.94 18.15 7.09
N HIS A 10 27.46 18.87 6.07
CA HIS A 10 28.74 18.58 5.46
C HIS A 10 29.90 18.75 6.46
N ASP A 11 29.96 19.91 7.16
CA ASP A 11 31.05 20.24 8.08
C ASP A 11 31.05 19.29 9.30
N ARG A 12 29.86 18.87 9.76
CA ARG A 12 29.68 17.96 10.89
C ARG A 12 29.24 16.55 10.50
N ARG A 13 29.61 16.08 9.28
CA ARG A 13 29.18 14.80 8.71
C ARG A 13 29.37 13.58 9.61
N LYS A 14 30.44 13.54 10.42
CA LYS A 14 30.69 12.45 11.37
C LYS A 14 29.65 12.45 12.51
N LEU A 15 29.29 13.62 12.99
CA LEU A 15 28.28 13.79 14.05
C LEU A 15 26.90 13.43 13.52
N VAL A 16 26.52 13.93 12.33
CA VAL A 16 25.22 13.63 11.70
C VAL A 16 25.07 12.13 11.46
N LEU A 17 26.06 11.50 10.84
CA LEU A 17 26.06 10.05 10.62
C LEU A 17 26.01 9.27 11.93
N GLY A 18 26.80 9.68 12.94
CA GLY A 18 26.79 9.07 14.27
C GLY A 18 25.43 9.17 14.97
N LEU A 19 24.76 10.32 14.86
CA LEU A 19 23.41 10.50 15.41
C LEU A 19 22.37 9.62 14.70
N TRP A 20 22.43 9.49 13.37
CA TRP A 20 21.52 8.62 12.63
C TRP A 20 21.74 7.14 12.95
N ILE A 21 23.01 6.69 13.07
CA ILE A 21 23.33 5.32 13.47
C ILE A 21 22.87 5.07 14.93
N LEU A 22 23.11 6.02 15.83
CA LEU A 22 22.68 5.92 17.22
C LEU A 22 21.15 5.88 17.33
N ALA A 23 20.43 6.72 16.55
CA ALA A 23 18.97 6.70 16.51
C ALA A 23 18.45 5.37 15.96
N LEU A 24 19.03 4.89 14.83
CA LEU A 24 18.61 3.62 14.23
C LEU A 24 18.79 2.46 15.22
N ILE A 25 19.99 2.33 15.81
CA ILE A 25 20.28 1.24 16.75
C ILE A 25 19.46 1.42 18.04
N GLY A 26 19.45 2.63 18.60
CA GLY A 26 18.77 2.90 19.88
C GLY A 26 17.27 2.69 19.82
N VAL A 27 16.61 3.15 18.75
CA VAL A 27 15.16 2.96 18.58
C VAL A 27 14.82 1.51 18.30
N ASN A 28 15.61 0.79 17.45
CA ASN A 28 15.38 -0.63 17.19
C ASN A 28 15.62 -1.49 18.46
N VAL A 29 16.64 -1.20 19.24
CA VAL A 29 16.86 -1.88 20.54
C VAL A 29 15.70 -1.60 21.49
N LEU A 30 15.24 -0.34 21.56
CA LEU A 30 14.10 0.02 22.40
C LEU A 30 12.83 -0.70 21.94
N ALA A 31 12.56 -0.75 20.64
CA ALA A 31 11.44 -1.49 20.05
C ALA A 31 11.52 -2.99 20.37
N GLY A 32 12.71 -3.59 20.30
CA GLY A 32 12.92 -4.99 20.68
C GLY A 32 12.74 -5.27 22.17
N VAL A 33 13.01 -4.30 23.05
CA VAL A 33 12.83 -4.46 24.50
C VAL A 33 11.37 -4.21 24.92
N VAL A 34 10.72 -3.20 24.34
CA VAL A 34 9.32 -2.85 24.66
C VAL A 34 8.36 -3.85 24.01
N GLY A 35 8.73 -4.38 22.83
CA GLY A 35 7.86 -5.25 22.03
C GLY A 35 6.89 -4.45 21.17
N SER A 36 6.10 -5.19 20.38
CA SER A 36 5.00 -4.67 19.59
C SER A 36 3.66 -4.97 20.25
N SER A 37 2.68 -4.12 20.00
CA SER A 37 1.28 -4.34 20.35
C SER A 37 0.42 -3.98 19.12
N PHE A 38 0.74 -4.63 17.98
CA PHE A 38 -0.07 -4.50 16.78
C PHE A 38 -1.42 -5.17 17.01
N ARG A 39 -2.49 -4.56 16.47
CA ARG A 39 -3.86 -5.05 16.61
C ARG A 39 -4.66 -4.71 15.38
N ASP A 40 -5.33 -5.70 14.82
CA ASP A 40 -6.26 -5.54 13.69
C ASP A 40 -7.70 -5.28 14.19
N GLU A 41 -7.84 -4.36 15.14
CA GLU A 41 -9.14 -3.97 15.66
C GLU A 41 -9.90 -3.10 14.65
N PHE A 42 -10.93 -3.67 14.06
CA PHE A 42 -11.95 -2.95 13.32
C PHE A 42 -12.98 -2.36 14.30
N ASN A 43 -12.60 -1.28 14.98
CA ASN A 43 -13.57 -0.54 15.79
C ASN A 43 -14.65 0.04 14.87
N LEU A 44 -15.73 -0.72 14.70
CA LEU A 44 -16.90 -0.26 13.97
C LEU A 44 -17.48 0.95 14.71
N PRO A 45 -17.88 2.00 13.99
CA PRO A 45 -18.66 3.08 14.58
C PRO A 45 -20.01 2.54 15.11
N ASP A 46 -20.88 3.43 15.59
CA ASP A 46 -22.22 3.09 16.05
C ASP A 46 -23.10 2.65 14.85
N VAL A 47 -22.94 1.38 14.46
CA VAL A 47 -23.68 0.70 13.40
C VAL A 47 -24.39 -0.52 13.98
N GLU A 48 -25.33 -1.09 13.22
CA GLU A 48 -26.17 -2.17 13.72
C GLU A 48 -25.39 -3.43 14.09
N SER A 49 -24.44 -3.85 13.24
CA SER A 49 -23.61 -5.03 13.54
C SER A 49 -22.83 -4.87 14.84
N ARG A 50 -22.34 -3.66 15.17
CA ARG A 50 -21.70 -3.38 16.45
C ARG A 50 -22.66 -3.56 17.62
N ARG A 51 -23.88 -3.03 17.52
CA ARG A 51 -24.89 -3.22 18.57
C ARG A 51 -25.16 -4.70 18.81
N GLY A 52 -25.19 -5.50 17.73
CA GLY A 52 -25.30 -6.95 17.83
C GLY A 52 -24.10 -7.59 18.55
N PHE A 53 -22.88 -7.21 18.22
CA PHE A 53 -21.69 -7.69 18.92
C PHE A 53 -21.66 -7.29 20.40
N ASP A 54 -22.10 -6.05 20.75
CA ASP A 54 -22.22 -5.60 22.13
C ASP A 54 -23.21 -6.46 22.93
N VAL A 55 -24.28 -6.97 22.29
CA VAL A 55 -25.21 -7.89 22.92
C VAL A 55 -24.60 -9.28 23.10
N LEU A 56 -23.91 -9.81 22.07
CA LEU A 56 -23.21 -11.09 22.16
C LEU A 56 -22.15 -11.09 23.27
N ASP A 57 -21.40 -10.02 23.39
CA ASP A 57 -20.37 -9.88 24.42
C ASP A 57 -20.98 -9.82 25.84
N ALA A 58 -22.04 -9.02 26.01
CA ALA A 58 -22.65 -8.82 27.30
C ALA A 58 -23.50 -10.01 27.79
N GLU A 59 -24.22 -10.68 26.88
CA GLU A 59 -25.26 -11.66 27.26
C GLU A 59 -24.82 -13.11 26.99
N PHE A 60 -23.89 -13.33 26.03
CA PHE A 60 -23.41 -14.66 25.65
C PHE A 60 -21.93 -14.89 26.05
N GLY A 61 -21.35 -13.97 26.87
CA GLY A 61 -19.97 -14.09 27.32
C GLY A 61 -18.93 -14.06 26.19
N GLY A 62 -19.26 -13.33 25.11
CA GLY A 62 -18.37 -13.23 23.94
C GLY A 62 -18.42 -14.41 22.98
N GLN A 63 -19.37 -15.35 23.14
CA GLN A 63 -19.58 -16.40 22.13
C GLN A 63 -19.93 -15.77 20.78
N GLY A 64 -19.17 -16.11 19.73
CA GLY A 64 -19.33 -15.52 18.39
C GLY A 64 -18.64 -14.16 18.19
N THR A 65 -17.99 -13.60 19.22
CA THR A 65 -17.13 -12.40 19.12
C THR A 65 -15.66 -12.73 19.12
N GLY A 66 -15.27 -13.94 19.57
CA GLY A 66 -13.90 -14.45 19.51
C GLY A 66 -13.48 -14.77 18.08
N ILE A 67 -12.17 -14.86 17.89
CA ILE A 67 -11.61 -15.31 16.61
C ILE A 67 -11.76 -16.83 16.55
N VAL A 68 -12.44 -17.32 15.50
CA VAL A 68 -12.68 -18.74 15.31
C VAL A 68 -11.81 -19.25 14.16
N GLY A 69 -10.97 -20.25 14.47
CA GLY A 69 -10.34 -21.11 13.48
C GLY A 69 -11.12 -22.41 13.33
N THR A 70 -10.97 -23.11 12.21
CA THR A 70 -11.63 -24.39 11.99
C THR A 70 -10.62 -25.46 11.55
N ILE A 71 -10.77 -26.68 12.07
CA ILE A 71 -10.13 -27.89 11.53
C ILE A 71 -11.18 -28.58 10.66
N VAL A 72 -10.98 -28.58 9.35
CA VAL A 72 -11.88 -29.23 8.38
C VAL A 72 -11.23 -30.52 7.92
N PHE A 73 -11.97 -31.61 7.92
CA PHE A 73 -11.42 -32.88 7.48
C PHE A 73 -12.38 -33.66 6.60
N GLU A 74 -11.81 -34.32 5.61
CA GLU A 74 -12.50 -35.25 4.71
C GLU A 74 -11.98 -36.65 4.92
N ALA A 75 -12.88 -37.60 5.18
CA ALA A 75 -12.55 -39.01 5.34
C ALA A 75 -13.25 -39.83 4.24
N ALA A 76 -12.48 -40.46 3.37
CA ALA A 76 -13.01 -41.31 2.31
C ALA A 76 -13.87 -42.48 2.80
N GLN A 77 -13.53 -43.02 3.99
CA GLN A 77 -14.22 -44.08 4.69
C GLN A 77 -15.43 -43.62 5.53
N GLY A 78 -15.61 -42.32 5.63
CA GLY A 78 -16.61 -41.66 6.49
C GLY A 78 -16.01 -41.14 7.78
N VAL A 79 -16.57 -40.06 8.31
CA VAL A 79 -16.07 -39.41 9.55
C VAL A 79 -16.39 -40.24 10.80
N ASP A 80 -17.38 -41.14 10.72
CA ASP A 80 -17.77 -42.08 11.80
C ASP A 80 -16.92 -43.34 11.83
N ASP A 81 -15.92 -43.51 10.94
CA ASP A 81 -14.97 -44.62 10.99
C ASP A 81 -14.23 -44.60 12.33
N PRO A 82 -14.17 -45.73 13.09
CA PRO A 82 -13.58 -45.77 14.43
C PRO A 82 -12.11 -45.31 14.47
N ALA A 83 -11.33 -45.60 13.42
CA ALA A 83 -9.93 -45.21 13.37
C ALA A 83 -9.78 -43.71 13.13
N VAL A 84 -10.66 -43.11 12.29
CA VAL A 84 -10.72 -41.67 12.09
C VAL A 84 -11.13 -40.97 13.37
N GLN A 85 -12.20 -41.44 14.00
CA GLN A 85 -12.74 -40.86 15.23
C GLN A 85 -11.71 -40.87 16.36
N GLU A 86 -11.04 -42.00 16.62
CA GLU A 86 -10.02 -42.12 17.68
C GLU A 86 -8.88 -41.14 17.47
N GLN A 87 -8.35 -41.02 16.23
CA GLN A 87 -7.20 -40.16 15.94
C GLN A 87 -7.58 -38.69 15.95
N MET A 88 -8.75 -38.33 15.41
CA MET A 88 -9.23 -36.96 15.44
C MET A 88 -9.53 -36.46 16.85
N GLN A 89 -10.08 -37.32 17.73
CA GLN A 89 -10.26 -36.98 19.14
C GLN A 89 -8.93 -36.74 19.86
N VAL A 90 -7.88 -37.48 19.53
CA VAL A 90 -6.51 -37.23 20.06
C VAL A 90 -6.01 -35.86 19.57
N LEU A 91 -6.18 -35.57 18.30
CA LEU A 91 -5.80 -34.25 17.74
C LEU A 91 -6.54 -33.13 18.47
N PHE A 92 -7.88 -33.21 18.58
CA PHE A 92 -8.69 -32.17 19.23
C PHE A 92 -8.32 -31.99 20.71
N ALA A 93 -8.01 -33.06 21.42
CA ALA A 93 -7.53 -33.01 22.81
C ALA A 93 -6.15 -32.32 22.91
N THR A 94 -5.26 -32.57 21.95
CA THR A 94 -3.95 -31.92 21.89
C THR A 94 -4.10 -30.41 21.64
N VAL A 95 -4.94 -30.04 20.69
CA VAL A 95 -5.22 -28.63 20.39
C VAL A 95 -5.89 -27.91 21.56
N ALA A 96 -6.84 -28.56 22.23
CA ALA A 96 -7.52 -28.00 23.41
C ALA A 96 -6.58 -27.79 24.62
N ALA A 97 -5.39 -28.41 24.60
CA ALA A 97 -4.38 -28.25 25.65
C ALA A 97 -3.37 -27.12 25.35
N GLU A 98 -3.43 -26.51 24.16
CA GLU A 98 -2.57 -25.40 23.81
C GLU A 98 -2.96 -24.14 24.59
N ASP A 99 -1.95 -23.37 25.00
CA ASP A 99 -2.16 -22.05 25.57
C ASP A 99 -2.82 -21.14 24.49
N ASP A 100 -3.77 -20.29 24.87
CA ASP A 100 -4.56 -19.41 23.99
C ASP A 100 -5.64 -20.14 23.14
N VAL A 101 -5.91 -21.42 23.38
CA VAL A 101 -7.11 -22.09 22.89
C VAL A 101 -8.15 -22.12 24.01
N THR A 102 -9.25 -21.38 23.83
CA THR A 102 -10.31 -21.29 24.85
C THR A 102 -11.20 -22.52 24.83
N ARG A 103 -11.52 -23.01 23.63
CA ARG A 103 -12.43 -24.15 23.43
C ARG A 103 -12.21 -24.80 22.07
N VAL A 104 -12.37 -26.12 22.02
CA VAL A 104 -12.51 -26.87 20.76
C VAL A 104 -13.90 -27.54 20.79
N GLU A 105 -14.72 -27.23 19.79
CA GLU A 105 -16.01 -27.83 19.57
C GLU A 105 -15.90 -28.91 18.50
N SER A 106 -16.10 -30.13 18.88
CA SER A 106 -15.81 -31.33 18.05
C SER A 106 -17.12 -31.93 17.46
N PRO A 107 -17.09 -32.48 16.24
CA PRO A 107 -18.22 -33.22 15.69
C PRO A 107 -18.57 -34.49 16.48
N TYR A 108 -17.67 -34.93 17.36
CA TYR A 108 -17.86 -36.11 18.21
C TYR A 108 -18.37 -35.79 19.62
N ASP A 109 -18.59 -34.51 19.93
CA ASP A 109 -19.18 -34.07 21.19
C ASP A 109 -20.70 -34.32 21.20
N GLU A 110 -21.29 -34.28 22.39
CA GLU A 110 -22.75 -34.39 22.55
C GLU A 110 -23.44 -33.21 21.86
N GLY A 111 -24.17 -33.48 20.76
CA GLY A 111 -24.76 -32.48 19.91
C GLY A 111 -23.92 -32.05 18.68
N GLY A 112 -22.69 -32.55 18.53
CA GLY A 112 -21.75 -32.22 17.45
C GLY A 112 -22.14 -32.72 16.04
N GLY A 113 -23.22 -33.50 15.91
CA GLY A 113 -23.65 -34.06 14.61
C GLY A 113 -23.99 -33.02 13.55
N GLN A 114 -24.26 -31.76 13.93
CA GLN A 114 -24.43 -30.65 12.99
C GLN A 114 -23.12 -30.19 12.33
N LEU A 115 -21.97 -30.56 12.89
CA LEU A 115 -20.64 -30.28 12.35
C LEU A 115 -20.22 -31.34 11.30
N VAL A 116 -21.09 -32.26 10.95
CA VAL A 116 -20.88 -33.30 9.93
C VAL A 116 -21.80 -33.00 8.73
N SER A 117 -21.25 -33.10 7.52
CA SER A 117 -22.04 -32.91 6.29
C SER A 117 -23.18 -33.90 6.20
N ALA A 118 -24.43 -33.37 6.14
CA ALA A 118 -25.64 -34.21 6.17
C ALA A 118 -26.27 -34.45 4.79
N GLN A 119 -25.86 -33.65 3.78
CA GLN A 119 -26.50 -33.66 2.46
C GLN A 119 -25.44 -33.65 1.34
N GLY A 120 -25.88 -34.06 0.13
CA GLY A 120 -25.00 -34.02 -1.05
C GLY A 120 -24.12 -35.26 -1.23
N PRO A 121 -23.21 -35.22 -2.21
CA PRO A 121 -22.31 -36.36 -2.52
C PRO A 121 -21.32 -36.68 -1.42
N GLU A 122 -20.99 -35.72 -0.59
CA GLU A 122 -20.02 -35.81 0.51
C GLU A 122 -20.65 -36.00 1.88
N ALA A 123 -21.94 -36.36 1.93
CA ALA A 123 -22.66 -36.61 3.19
C ALA A 123 -21.95 -37.68 4.04
N GLY A 124 -21.66 -37.34 5.30
CA GLY A 124 -20.95 -38.21 6.23
C GLY A 124 -19.44 -38.36 5.97
N ARG A 125 -18.87 -37.57 5.03
CA ARG A 125 -17.44 -37.63 4.68
C ARG A 125 -16.66 -36.40 5.07
N ILE A 126 -17.33 -35.27 5.15
CA ILE A 126 -16.72 -33.99 5.55
C ILE A 126 -17.26 -33.59 6.91
N ALA A 127 -16.35 -33.21 7.80
CA ALA A 127 -16.71 -32.62 9.10
C ALA A 127 -15.72 -31.51 9.45
N TYR A 128 -16.10 -30.69 10.42
CA TYR A 128 -15.23 -29.66 10.94
C TYR A 128 -15.33 -29.56 12.47
N ALA A 129 -14.27 -29.03 13.09
CA ALA A 129 -14.25 -28.65 14.49
C ALA A 129 -13.92 -27.16 14.59
N ASN A 130 -14.59 -26.42 15.47
CA ASN A 130 -14.31 -25.02 15.74
C ASN A 130 -13.27 -24.91 16.85
N ILE A 131 -12.32 -23.99 16.66
CA ILE A 131 -11.31 -23.63 17.66
C ILE A 131 -11.57 -22.18 18.04
N GLU A 132 -12.02 -21.94 19.26
CA GLU A 132 -12.21 -20.60 19.79
C GLU A 132 -10.92 -20.11 20.44
N MET A 133 -10.47 -18.92 20.07
CA MET A 133 -9.28 -18.26 20.57
C MET A 133 -9.65 -16.86 21.10
N PRO A 134 -8.83 -16.28 22.02
CA PRO A 134 -9.03 -14.91 22.49
C PRO A 134 -9.08 -13.90 21.35
N GLY A 135 -9.93 -12.89 21.46
CA GLY A 135 -10.10 -11.88 20.41
C GLY A 135 -8.87 -10.99 20.19
N ASP A 136 -7.88 -11.04 21.05
CA ASP A 136 -6.60 -10.31 20.99
C ASP A 136 -5.39 -11.19 20.60
N ILE A 137 -5.63 -12.43 20.18
CA ILE A 137 -4.57 -13.31 19.69
C ILE A 137 -3.95 -12.71 18.41
N ASP A 138 -2.62 -12.72 18.33
CA ASP A 138 -1.91 -12.27 17.14
C ASP A 138 -1.72 -13.38 16.09
N PHE A 139 -1.50 -12.99 14.84
CA PHE A 139 -1.29 -13.96 13.74
C PHE A 139 -0.05 -14.84 13.93
N THR A 140 0.97 -14.37 14.63
CA THR A 140 2.19 -15.14 14.90
C THR A 140 1.85 -16.32 15.82
N ARG A 141 1.13 -16.04 16.93
CA ARG A 141 0.73 -17.09 17.87
C ARG A 141 -0.28 -18.06 17.26
N ALA A 142 -1.24 -17.54 16.48
CA ALA A 142 -2.17 -18.40 15.74
C ALA A 142 -1.44 -19.30 14.71
N GLY A 143 -0.40 -18.76 14.07
CA GLY A 143 0.48 -19.51 13.18
C GLY A 143 1.22 -20.67 13.91
N GLU A 144 1.69 -20.44 15.15
CA GLU A 144 2.28 -21.51 15.97
C GLU A 144 1.26 -22.61 16.28
N ILE A 145 0.02 -22.25 16.65
CA ILE A 145 -1.08 -23.21 16.88
C ILE A 145 -1.38 -23.99 15.60
N ARG A 146 -1.46 -23.29 14.44
CA ARG A 146 -1.62 -23.92 13.12
C ARG A 146 -0.54 -24.97 12.88
N ASP A 147 0.72 -24.63 13.09
CA ASP A 147 1.85 -25.52 12.85
C ASP A 147 1.79 -26.75 13.79
N VAL A 148 1.38 -26.57 15.05
CA VAL A 148 1.13 -27.68 15.97
C VAL A 148 0.03 -28.62 15.43
N ILE A 149 -1.07 -28.07 14.92
CA ILE A 149 -2.17 -28.87 14.38
C ILE A 149 -1.70 -29.68 13.15
N LEU A 150 -0.96 -29.02 12.23
CA LEU A 150 -0.47 -29.67 11.01
C LEU A 150 0.56 -30.78 11.35
N ASP A 151 1.48 -30.51 12.28
CA ASP A 151 2.52 -31.48 12.71
C ASP A 151 1.94 -32.67 13.47
N GLN A 152 0.83 -32.48 14.18
CA GLN A 152 0.15 -33.55 14.94
C GLN A 152 -0.99 -34.23 14.16
N SER A 153 -1.23 -33.78 12.93
CA SER A 153 -2.27 -34.35 12.06
C SER A 153 -2.00 -35.81 11.77
N PRO A 154 -2.99 -36.72 12.00
CA PRO A 154 -2.81 -38.16 11.79
C PRO A 154 -2.66 -38.51 10.31
N GLU A 155 -1.69 -39.37 10.00
CA GLU A 155 -1.49 -39.92 8.66
C GLU A 155 -2.35 -41.21 8.52
N ILE A 156 -3.58 -41.06 8.01
CA ILE A 156 -4.50 -42.15 7.70
C ILE A 156 -4.80 -42.12 6.20
N ASP A 157 -4.74 -43.29 5.56
CA ASP A 157 -5.11 -43.37 4.13
C ASP A 157 -6.57 -42.90 3.92
N GLY A 158 -6.75 -41.94 3.05
CA GLY A 158 -8.07 -41.36 2.73
C GLY A 158 -8.59 -40.33 3.72
N LEU A 159 -7.79 -39.92 4.71
CA LEU A 159 -8.06 -38.77 5.57
C LEU A 159 -7.27 -37.54 5.07
N ARG A 160 -7.95 -36.45 4.89
CA ARG A 160 -7.38 -35.15 4.56
C ARG A 160 -7.81 -34.14 5.63
N ILE A 161 -6.87 -33.36 6.13
CA ILE A 161 -7.12 -32.34 7.16
C ILE A 161 -6.63 -31.01 6.63
N GLU A 162 -7.48 -29.98 6.73
CA GLU A 162 -7.20 -28.63 6.31
C GLU A 162 -7.65 -27.64 7.40
N LEU A 163 -7.04 -26.48 7.45
CA LEU A 163 -7.33 -25.45 8.45
C LEU A 163 -8.01 -24.26 7.82
N GLY A 164 -9.18 -23.89 8.32
CA GLY A 164 -9.98 -22.75 7.87
C GLY A 164 -9.99 -21.61 8.88
N GLY A 165 -10.42 -20.45 8.40
CA GLY A 165 -10.47 -19.20 9.17
C GLY A 165 -9.27 -18.30 8.86
N GLN A 166 -9.53 -16.98 8.77
CA GLN A 166 -8.51 -15.98 8.41
C GLN A 166 -7.30 -15.99 9.36
N ILE A 167 -7.52 -16.34 10.62
CA ILE A 167 -6.48 -16.38 11.64
C ILE A 167 -5.39 -17.41 11.35
N PHE A 168 -5.71 -18.49 10.63
CA PHE A 168 -4.74 -19.51 10.20
C PHE A 168 -4.15 -19.20 8.81
N GLY A 169 -4.47 -18.03 8.25
CA GLY A 169 -3.86 -17.57 7.01
C GLY A 169 -2.34 -17.46 7.12
N GLU A 170 -1.66 -17.89 6.08
CA GLU A 170 -0.21 -17.75 5.98
C GLU A 170 0.13 -16.30 5.64
N PHE A 171 0.51 -15.52 6.65
CA PHE A 171 1.06 -14.19 6.42
C PHE A 171 2.58 -14.30 6.28
N GLU A 172 3.07 -14.42 5.06
CA GLU A 172 4.50 -14.31 4.77
C GLU A 172 4.86 -12.82 4.57
N PRO A 173 5.88 -12.31 5.31
CA PRO A 173 6.39 -10.97 5.01
C PRO A 173 6.81 -10.86 3.55
N PRO A 174 6.53 -9.73 2.86
CA PRO A 174 6.87 -9.57 1.46
C PRO A 174 8.38 -9.68 1.23
N ASP A 175 8.78 -10.57 0.33
CA ASP A 175 10.17 -10.70 -0.13
C ASP A 175 10.42 -9.94 -1.46
N SER A 176 9.36 -9.53 -2.14
CA SER A 176 9.40 -8.87 -3.45
C SER A 176 10.00 -7.47 -3.41
N GLU A 177 10.06 -6.83 -2.25
CA GLU A 177 10.76 -5.55 -2.06
C GLU A 177 12.26 -5.67 -2.39
N LEU A 178 12.87 -6.86 -2.18
CA LEU A 178 14.25 -7.15 -2.58
C LEU A 178 14.40 -7.14 -4.09
N ILE A 179 13.39 -7.62 -4.81
CA ILE A 179 13.35 -7.59 -6.28
C ILE A 179 13.20 -6.14 -6.75
N GLY A 180 12.29 -5.38 -6.14
CA GLY A 180 12.14 -3.95 -6.41
C GLY A 180 13.44 -3.18 -6.19
N LEU A 181 14.15 -3.46 -5.09
CA LEU A 181 15.45 -2.87 -4.78
C LEU A 181 16.53 -3.26 -5.79
N ALA A 182 16.54 -4.52 -6.26
CA ALA A 182 17.47 -4.98 -7.30
C ALA A 182 17.29 -4.20 -8.60
N PHE A 183 16.07 -4.00 -9.04
CA PHE A 183 15.78 -3.19 -10.22
C PHE A 183 16.08 -1.71 -10.00
N ALA A 184 15.81 -1.16 -8.81
CA ALA A 184 16.20 0.21 -8.47
C ALA A 184 17.71 0.40 -8.58
N ILE A 185 18.54 -0.57 -8.13
CA ILE A 185 19.99 -0.58 -8.31
C ILE A 185 20.34 -0.45 -9.81
N VAL A 186 19.74 -1.28 -10.66
CA VAL A 186 20.00 -1.28 -12.09
C VAL A 186 19.63 0.06 -12.74
N ILE A 187 18.43 0.56 -12.45
CA ILE A 187 17.95 1.83 -13.03
C ILE A 187 18.80 3.01 -12.56
N LEU A 188 19.17 3.07 -11.27
CA LEU A 188 20.03 4.12 -10.74
C LEU A 188 21.45 4.08 -11.34
N ILE A 189 22.00 2.89 -11.58
CA ILE A 189 23.28 2.74 -12.29
C ILE A 189 23.14 3.25 -13.73
N LEU A 190 22.05 2.93 -14.42
CA LEU A 190 21.81 3.41 -15.79
C LEU A 190 21.60 4.93 -15.83
N ALA A 191 20.92 5.49 -14.84
CA ALA A 191 20.64 6.93 -14.75
C ALA A 191 21.89 7.75 -14.39
N PHE A 192 22.65 7.30 -13.39
CA PHE A 192 23.79 8.03 -12.85
C PHE A 192 25.15 7.62 -13.44
N GLY A 193 25.28 6.37 -13.87
CA GLY A 193 26.56 5.82 -14.30
C GLY A 193 27.60 5.68 -13.18
N SER A 194 27.18 5.79 -11.91
CA SER A 194 28.05 5.74 -10.73
C SER A 194 27.44 4.90 -9.62
N VAL A 195 28.26 3.98 -9.08
CA VAL A 195 27.86 3.09 -7.97
C VAL A 195 27.67 3.87 -6.67
N LEU A 196 28.50 4.88 -6.40
CA LEU A 196 28.33 5.72 -5.21
C LEU A 196 27.07 6.58 -5.33
N ALA A 197 26.82 7.19 -6.51
CA ALA A 197 25.62 7.96 -6.74
C ALA A 197 24.34 7.10 -6.64
N MET A 198 24.39 5.81 -6.99
CA MET A 198 23.32 4.84 -6.82
C MET A 198 23.14 4.44 -5.35
N GLY A 199 24.22 4.17 -4.63
CA GLY A 199 24.14 3.66 -3.26
C GLY A 199 23.67 4.69 -2.24
N LEU A 200 23.89 5.99 -2.48
CA LEU A 200 23.48 7.05 -1.56
C LEU A 200 21.95 7.14 -1.38
N PRO A 201 21.11 7.21 -2.43
CA PRO A 201 19.65 7.19 -2.28
C PRO A 201 19.13 5.96 -1.56
N ILE A 202 19.64 4.79 -1.93
CA ILE A 202 19.23 3.52 -1.31
C ILE A 202 19.59 3.51 0.18
N GLY A 203 20.84 3.90 0.52
CA GLY A 203 21.26 3.96 1.92
C GLY A 203 20.38 4.91 2.75
N VAL A 204 20.06 6.10 2.23
CA VAL A 204 19.18 7.07 2.91
C VAL A 204 17.77 6.53 3.10
N ALA A 205 17.20 5.89 2.06
CA ALA A 205 15.87 5.26 2.15
C ALA A 205 15.86 4.18 3.23
N LEU A 206 16.84 3.27 3.26
CA LEU A 206 16.93 2.20 4.26
C LEU A 206 17.05 2.72 5.70
N PHE A 207 17.80 3.82 5.93
CA PHE A 207 17.84 4.47 7.24
C PHE A 207 16.49 5.05 7.66
N GLY A 208 15.80 5.72 6.73
CA GLY A 208 14.48 6.29 6.98
C GLY A 208 13.43 5.21 7.29
N ILE A 209 13.43 4.14 6.50
CA ILE A 209 12.53 3.00 6.66
C ILE A 209 12.80 2.26 7.98
N GLY A 210 14.07 1.89 8.24
CA GLY A 210 14.41 1.14 9.43
C GLY A 210 14.11 1.89 10.73
N LEU A 211 14.24 3.23 10.73
CA LEU A 211 13.83 4.05 11.86
C LEU A 211 12.31 4.22 11.90
N GLY A 212 11.65 4.34 10.74
CA GLY A 212 10.20 4.46 10.61
C GLY A 212 9.47 3.24 11.14
N SER A 213 9.87 2.04 10.70
CA SER A 213 9.30 0.77 11.16
C SER A 213 9.51 0.56 12.67
N ALA A 214 10.71 0.84 13.19
CA ALA A 214 10.97 0.72 14.63
C ALA A 214 10.13 1.70 15.46
N LEU A 215 9.90 2.92 14.97
CA LEU A 215 9.01 3.87 15.64
C LEU A 215 7.54 3.48 15.50
N ALA A 216 7.11 2.88 14.38
CA ALA A 216 5.75 2.33 14.23
C ALA A 216 5.51 1.20 15.24
N THR A 217 6.50 0.32 15.45
CA THR A 217 6.47 -0.72 16.49
C THR A 217 6.30 -0.13 17.90
N LEU A 218 7.03 0.93 18.24
CA LEU A 218 6.86 1.61 19.52
C LEU A 218 5.51 2.31 19.64
N MET A 219 5.03 2.93 18.55
CA MET A 219 3.74 3.61 18.51
C MET A 219 2.57 2.64 18.61
N SER A 220 2.71 1.36 18.21
CA SER A 220 1.66 0.34 18.37
C SER A 220 1.25 0.12 19.83
N ASN A 221 2.12 0.47 20.79
CA ASN A 221 1.80 0.43 22.22
C ASN A 221 0.97 1.65 22.69
N LEU A 222 0.80 2.67 21.85
CA LEU A 222 0.10 3.91 22.18
C LEU A 222 -1.15 4.14 21.33
N VAL A 223 -1.13 3.64 20.10
CA VAL A 223 -2.19 3.78 19.09
C VAL A 223 -2.40 2.41 18.45
N THR A 224 -3.65 2.06 18.20
CA THR A 224 -3.98 0.84 17.45
C THR A 224 -3.39 0.93 16.04
N ILE A 225 -2.41 0.10 15.74
CA ILE A 225 -1.75 0.00 14.44
C ILE A 225 -1.92 -1.44 13.95
N PRO A 226 -2.44 -1.65 12.73
CA PRO A 226 -2.55 -2.97 12.13
C PRO A 226 -1.20 -3.66 11.93
N GLU A 227 -1.17 -5.00 12.01
CA GLU A 227 0.07 -5.78 11.91
C GLU A 227 0.79 -5.57 10.56
N PHE A 228 0.05 -5.41 9.47
CA PHE A 228 0.64 -5.19 8.15
C PHE A 228 1.03 -3.72 7.86
N ALA A 229 0.69 -2.75 8.73
CA ALA A 229 0.98 -1.33 8.51
C ALA A 229 2.48 -1.00 8.33
N PRO A 230 3.43 -1.63 9.05
CA PRO A 230 4.85 -1.45 8.80
C PRO A 230 5.28 -1.81 7.38
N PHE A 231 4.70 -2.85 6.76
CA PHE A 231 5.02 -3.26 5.38
C PHE A 231 4.60 -2.19 4.37
N LEU A 232 3.43 -1.57 4.56
CA LEU A 232 3.03 -0.41 3.75
C LEU A 232 4.02 0.76 3.93
N GLY A 233 4.47 0.98 5.17
CA GLY A 233 5.52 1.96 5.47
C GLY A 233 6.82 1.67 4.71
N VAL A 234 7.27 0.42 4.66
CA VAL A 234 8.46 -0.01 3.89
C VAL A 234 8.24 0.22 2.40
N MET A 235 7.11 -0.23 1.85
CA MET A 235 6.75 -0.08 0.45
C MET A 235 6.78 1.39 0.00
N ILE A 236 6.11 2.27 0.73
CA ILE A 236 6.05 3.70 0.43
C ILE A 236 7.42 4.35 0.67
N GLY A 237 8.06 4.02 1.81
CA GLY A 237 9.35 4.57 2.19
C GLY A 237 10.47 4.25 1.21
N LEU A 238 10.45 3.06 0.60
CA LEU A 238 11.43 2.67 -0.42
C LEU A 238 11.27 3.52 -1.69
N GLY A 239 10.04 3.65 -2.20
CA GLY A 239 9.75 4.46 -3.38
C GLY A 239 10.10 5.94 -3.17
N VAL A 240 9.53 6.53 -2.12
CA VAL A 240 9.67 7.96 -1.78
C VAL A 240 11.11 8.31 -1.38
N GLY A 241 11.77 7.43 -0.60
CA GLY A 241 13.11 7.69 -0.08
C GLY A 241 14.18 7.72 -1.15
N ILE A 242 14.12 6.77 -2.09
CA ILE A 242 15.03 6.75 -3.24
C ILE A 242 14.81 7.97 -4.10
N ASP A 243 13.55 8.35 -4.34
CA ASP A 243 13.20 9.46 -5.20
C ASP A 243 13.66 10.82 -4.67
N TYR A 244 13.37 11.14 -3.42
CA TYR A 244 13.79 12.40 -2.82
C TYR A 244 15.30 12.56 -2.77
N ALA A 245 16.01 11.49 -2.45
CA ALA A 245 17.46 11.49 -2.48
C ALA A 245 18.00 11.65 -3.91
N LEU A 246 17.33 11.05 -4.91
CA LEU A 246 17.66 11.18 -6.33
C LEU A 246 17.60 12.65 -6.80
N LEU A 247 16.54 13.38 -6.42
CA LEU A 247 16.41 14.80 -6.77
C LEU A 247 17.57 15.64 -6.24
N ILE A 248 17.93 15.45 -4.96
CA ILE A 248 19.02 16.20 -4.32
C ILE A 248 20.38 15.84 -4.93
N ILE A 249 20.66 14.54 -5.16
CA ILE A 249 21.92 14.08 -5.77
C ILE A 249 22.07 14.59 -7.19
N THR A 250 20.99 14.58 -7.97
CA THR A 250 21.03 15.09 -9.35
C THR A 250 21.41 16.57 -9.35
N ARG A 251 20.80 17.37 -8.49
CA ARG A 251 21.12 18.80 -8.39
C ARG A 251 22.54 19.05 -7.88
N TYR A 252 22.98 18.25 -6.91
CA TYR A 252 24.39 18.29 -6.43
C TYR A 252 25.38 18.05 -7.57
N ARG A 253 25.14 17.02 -8.41
CA ARG A 253 26.01 16.70 -9.55
C ARG A 253 26.00 17.78 -10.62
N GLU A 254 24.84 18.40 -10.89
CA GLU A 254 24.75 19.55 -11.80
C GLU A 254 25.67 20.69 -11.33
N GLN A 255 25.69 20.99 -10.02
CA GLN A 255 26.53 22.06 -9.47
C GLN A 255 28.02 21.71 -9.50
N LEU A 256 28.39 20.44 -9.24
CA LEU A 256 29.76 19.99 -9.42
C LEU A 256 30.23 20.14 -10.87
N HIS A 257 29.41 19.84 -11.87
CA HIS A 257 29.72 20.02 -13.28
C HIS A 257 29.80 21.50 -13.67
N ALA A 258 29.09 22.39 -12.97
CA ALA A 258 29.23 23.83 -13.12
C ALA A 258 30.51 24.42 -12.51
N GLY A 259 31.32 23.57 -11.82
CA GLY A 259 32.64 23.98 -11.28
C GLY A 259 32.62 24.43 -9.83
N HIS A 260 31.46 24.37 -9.13
CA HIS A 260 31.42 24.69 -7.71
C HIS A 260 32.11 23.62 -6.85
N ASP A 261 32.60 24.02 -5.67
CA ASP A 261 33.17 23.08 -4.73
C ASP A 261 32.10 22.17 -4.09
N VAL A 262 32.52 21.09 -3.41
CA VAL A 262 31.58 20.10 -2.80
C VAL A 262 30.66 20.74 -1.78
N ARG A 263 31.18 21.67 -0.96
CA ARG A 263 30.40 22.31 0.10
C ARG A 263 29.34 23.27 -0.45
N GLU A 264 29.74 24.04 -1.45
CA GLU A 264 28.85 24.99 -2.16
C GLU A 264 27.81 24.25 -2.98
N SER A 265 28.19 23.18 -3.71
CA SER A 265 27.27 22.31 -4.45
C SER A 265 26.20 21.70 -3.55
N ILE A 266 26.55 21.26 -2.32
CA ILE A 266 25.59 20.77 -1.32
C ILE A 266 24.66 21.91 -0.86
N SER A 267 25.19 23.11 -0.62
CA SER A 267 24.41 24.26 -0.21
C SER A 267 23.34 24.62 -1.24
N ILE A 268 23.73 24.72 -2.51
CA ILE A 268 22.85 25.04 -3.62
C ILE A 268 21.82 23.91 -3.85
N ALA A 269 22.27 22.64 -3.80
CA ALA A 269 21.36 21.51 -3.98
C ALA A 269 20.28 21.45 -2.91
N LEU A 270 20.59 21.73 -1.64
CA LEU A 270 19.61 21.78 -0.58
C LEU A 270 18.73 23.04 -0.65
N ASP A 271 19.29 24.18 -1.04
CA ASP A 271 18.48 25.43 -1.15
C ASP A 271 17.48 25.37 -2.31
N THR A 272 17.72 24.54 -3.33
CA THR A 272 16.84 24.33 -4.48
C THR A 272 16.03 23.01 -4.33
N ALA A 273 16.63 21.86 -4.65
CA ALA A 273 15.96 20.57 -4.61
C ALA A 273 15.51 20.17 -3.20
N GLY A 274 16.30 20.52 -2.15
CA GLY A 274 15.93 20.21 -0.76
C GLY A 274 14.66 20.94 -0.29
N ARG A 275 14.43 22.18 -0.73
CA ARG A 275 13.14 22.88 -0.46
C ARG A 275 11.98 22.14 -1.13
N SER A 276 12.12 21.78 -2.41
CA SER A 276 11.09 21.01 -3.11
C SER A 276 10.79 19.71 -2.41
N VAL A 277 11.82 18.95 -2.01
CA VAL A 277 11.67 17.69 -1.26
C VAL A 277 10.95 17.90 0.09
N LEU A 278 11.23 18.98 0.82
CA LEU A 278 10.52 19.26 2.07
C LEU A 278 9.03 19.53 1.82
N PHE A 279 8.70 20.39 0.84
CA PHE A 279 7.30 20.69 0.50
C PHE A 279 6.58 19.44 0.03
N ALA A 280 7.21 18.67 -0.83
CA ALA A 280 6.79 17.39 -1.32
C ALA A 280 6.47 16.41 -0.18
N GLY A 281 7.43 16.17 0.70
CA GLY A 281 7.24 15.27 1.82
C GLY A 281 6.16 15.72 2.81
N ILE A 282 6.03 17.04 3.06
CA ILE A 282 4.95 17.59 3.87
C ILE A 282 3.59 17.31 3.22
N THR A 283 3.47 17.43 1.89
CA THR A 283 2.23 17.16 1.17
C THR A 283 1.82 15.70 1.31
N VAL A 284 2.76 14.77 1.16
CA VAL A 284 2.51 13.32 1.34
C VAL A 284 2.08 13.03 2.77
N VAL A 285 2.80 13.55 3.77
CA VAL A 285 2.46 13.37 5.20
C VAL A 285 1.07 13.92 5.51
N ILE A 286 0.73 15.10 4.99
CA ILE A 286 -0.60 15.70 5.18
C ILE A 286 -1.68 14.85 4.51
N SER A 287 -1.45 14.36 3.30
CA SER A 287 -2.39 13.47 2.60
C SER A 287 -2.65 12.18 3.37
N LEU A 288 -1.59 11.55 3.88
CA LEU A 288 -1.69 10.35 4.71
C LEU A 288 -2.42 10.64 6.03
N LEU A 289 -2.05 11.70 6.74
CA LEU A 289 -2.74 12.10 7.97
C LEU A 289 -4.20 12.55 7.72
N GLY A 290 -4.55 12.94 6.49
CA GLY A 290 -5.93 13.19 6.10
C GLY A 290 -6.85 11.98 6.33
N MET A 291 -6.32 10.76 6.27
CA MET A 291 -7.06 9.53 6.57
C MET A 291 -7.55 9.45 8.03
N LEU A 292 -7.00 10.25 8.95
CA LEU A 292 -7.52 10.38 10.32
C LEU A 292 -8.97 10.89 10.35
N LEU A 293 -9.41 11.61 9.30
CA LEU A 293 -10.79 12.08 9.16
C LEU A 293 -11.81 10.96 8.93
N MET A 294 -11.33 9.75 8.62
CA MET A 294 -12.22 8.60 8.40
C MET A 294 -12.88 8.10 9.68
N GLY A 295 -12.26 8.33 10.84
CA GLY A 295 -12.85 8.00 12.14
C GLY A 295 -12.80 6.51 12.49
N VAL A 296 -12.04 5.69 11.76
CA VAL A 296 -11.84 4.26 12.01
C VAL A 296 -10.41 4.02 12.47
N THR A 297 -10.23 3.36 13.60
CA THR A 297 -8.92 3.16 14.26
C THR A 297 -7.93 2.41 13.38
N PHE A 298 -8.38 1.36 12.70
CA PHE A 298 -7.60 0.62 11.72
C PHE A 298 -6.98 1.54 10.64
N VAL A 299 -7.81 2.38 10.00
CA VAL A 299 -7.36 3.33 8.96
C VAL A 299 -6.44 4.41 9.55
N GLN A 300 -6.71 4.85 10.78
CA GLN A 300 -5.87 5.83 11.48
C GLN A 300 -4.48 5.26 11.78
N GLY A 301 -4.40 4.00 12.20
CA GLY A 301 -3.14 3.28 12.42
C GLY A 301 -2.29 3.19 11.16
N LEU A 302 -2.90 2.84 10.02
CA LEU A 302 -2.23 2.84 8.71
C LEU A 302 -1.67 4.22 8.36
N ALA A 303 -2.48 5.25 8.54
CA ALA A 303 -2.11 6.63 8.26
C ALA A 303 -0.90 7.09 9.08
N VAL A 304 -0.91 6.81 10.39
CA VAL A 304 0.16 7.20 11.32
C VAL A 304 1.47 6.47 10.98
N SER A 305 1.42 5.14 10.77
CA SER A 305 2.60 4.34 10.42
C SER A 305 3.25 4.81 9.11
N ALA A 306 2.45 4.98 8.06
CA ALA A 306 2.93 5.44 6.76
C ALA A 306 3.46 6.88 6.81
N ALA A 307 2.74 7.81 7.45
CA ALA A 307 3.15 9.20 7.59
C ALA A 307 4.47 9.34 8.37
N LEU A 308 4.65 8.55 9.43
CA LEU A 308 5.86 8.52 10.22
C LEU A 308 7.07 8.08 9.39
N THR A 309 6.93 7.00 8.63
CA THR A 309 7.98 6.46 7.76
C THR A 309 8.37 7.48 6.69
N VAL A 310 7.38 8.11 6.04
CA VAL A 310 7.64 9.16 5.04
C VAL A 310 8.34 10.36 5.67
N ALA A 311 7.88 10.84 6.82
CA ALA A 311 8.49 11.98 7.51
C ALA A 311 9.96 11.73 7.85
N LEU A 312 10.31 10.53 8.34
CA LEU A 312 11.68 10.14 8.65
C LEU A 312 12.54 9.99 7.41
N THR A 313 11.98 9.48 6.32
CA THR A 313 12.67 9.34 5.04
C THR A 313 13.00 10.71 4.44
N VAL A 314 12.07 11.68 4.55
CA VAL A 314 12.32 13.09 4.20
C VAL A 314 13.42 13.69 5.07
N ALA A 315 13.35 13.49 6.39
CA ALA A 315 14.36 13.98 7.31
C ALA A 315 15.75 13.39 7.01
N ALA A 316 15.83 12.10 6.65
CA ALA A 316 17.07 11.45 6.21
C ALA A 316 17.60 12.07 4.91
N SER A 317 16.72 12.32 3.93
CA SER A 317 17.11 12.96 2.66
C SER A 317 17.64 14.39 2.86
N LEU A 318 17.11 15.13 3.83
CA LEU A 318 17.53 16.51 4.09
C LEU A 318 18.75 16.63 5.02
N THR A 319 19.06 15.62 5.82
CA THR A 319 20.14 15.70 6.82
C THR A 319 21.23 14.64 6.64
N LEU A 320 20.87 13.35 6.52
CA LEU A 320 21.81 12.27 6.34
C LEU A 320 22.47 12.31 4.97
N LEU A 321 21.68 12.53 3.91
CA LEU A 321 22.20 12.57 2.54
C LEU A 321 23.30 13.62 2.34
N PRO A 322 23.16 14.90 2.75
CA PRO A 322 24.23 15.88 2.65
C PRO A 322 25.50 15.47 3.41
N ALA A 323 25.36 14.81 4.56
CA ALA A 323 26.50 14.29 5.29
C ALA A 323 27.21 13.17 4.54
N LEU A 324 26.47 12.23 3.95
CA LEU A 324 26.99 11.13 3.13
C LEU A 324 27.65 11.65 1.85
N ILE A 325 27.03 12.63 1.16
CA ILE A 325 27.66 13.33 0.02
C ILE A 325 28.99 13.98 0.46
N GLY A 326 29.03 14.57 1.65
CA GLY A 326 30.27 15.14 2.22
C GLY A 326 31.37 14.12 2.44
N PHE A 327 31.07 12.84 2.64
CA PHE A 327 32.08 11.77 2.67
C PHE A 327 32.49 11.30 1.26
N ALA A 328 31.53 11.24 0.34
CA ALA A 328 31.75 10.79 -1.03
C ALA A 328 32.52 11.85 -1.87
N GLY A 329 32.18 13.14 -1.68
CA GLY A 329 32.80 14.26 -2.40
C GLY A 329 32.73 14.07 -3.92
N THR A 330 33.76 14.44 -4.63
CA THR A 330 33.87 14.30 -6.10
C THR A 330 33.89 12.83 -6.58
N ARG A 331 34.11 11.85 -5.67
CA ARG A 331 34.09 10.42 -6.03
C ARG A 331 32.70 9.91 -6.48
N VAL A 332 31.66 10.69 -6.23
CA VAL A 332 30.30 10.41 -6.75
C VAL A 332 30.27 10.32 -8.28
N GLU A 333 31.23 10.99 -8.98
CA GLU A 333 31.33 10.98 -10.44
C GLU A 333 32.14 9.80 -10.98
N THR A 334 32.95 9.13 -10.15
CA THR A 334 33.87 8.09 -10.59
C THR A 334 33.28 6.69 -10.41
N THR A 335 33.28 5.92 -11.49
CA THR A 335 32.87 4.51 -11.45
C THR A 335 33.98 3.62 -11.95
N ARG A 336 34.28 2.55 -11.19
CA ARG A 336 35.24 1.52 -11.53
C ARG A 336 34.54 0.21 -11.87
N TRP A 337 35.10 -0.58 -12.77
CA TRP A 337 34.55 -1.86 -13.18
C TRP A 337 34.20 -2.78 -11.99
N ARG A 338 35.08 -2.84 -10.97
CA ARG A 338 34.82 -3.64 -9.77
C ARG A 338 33.50 -3.26 -9.07
N GLY A 339 33.18 -1.97 -8.99
CA GLY A 339 31.97 -1.48 -8.34
C GLY A 339 30.73 -1.82 -9.17
N LEU A 340 30.80 -1.65 -10.50
CA LEU A 340 29.68 -1.96 -11.41
C LEU A 340 29.35 -3.45 -11.40
N ILE A 341 30.37 -4.31 -11.49
CA ILE A 341 30.19 -5.77 -11.45
C ILE A 341 29.63 -6.19 -10.09
N ALA A 342 30.18 -5.66 -9.00
CA ALA A 342 29.69 -5.97 -7.66
C ALA A 342 28.22 -5.53 -7.46
N ALA A 343 27.85 -4.34 -7.92
CA ALA A 343 26.47 -3.87 -7.83
C ALA A 343 25.51 -4.74 -8.68
N GLY A 344 25.94 -5.16 -9.88
CA GLY A 344 25.17 -6.09 -10.69
C GLY A 344 24.99 -7.46 -10.02
N LEU A 345 26.03 -7.98 -9.37
CA LEU A 345 25.96 -9.23 -8.61
C LEU A 345 25.06 -9.10 -7.37
N VAL A 346 25.10 -7.95 -6.67
CA VAL A 346 24.17 -7.68 -5.57
C VAL A 346 22.73 -7.67 -6.07
N ALA A 347 22.46 -7.03 -7.21
CA ALA A 347 21.11 -7.05 -7.79
C ALA A 347 20.65 -8.48 -8.12
N VAL A 348 21.51 -9.31 -8.70
CA VAL A 348 21.22 -10.74 -8.96
C VAL A 348 20.97 -11.51 -7.66
N ALA A 349 21.75 -11.26 -6.63
CA ALA A 349 21.57 -11.91 -5.33
C ALA A 349 20.24 -11.52 -4.67
N LEU A 350 19.85 -10.24 -4.75
CA LEU A 350 18.57 -9.76 -4.24
C LEU A 350 17.39 -10.40 -4.99
N VAL A 351 17.47 -10.54 -6.31
CA VAL A 351 16.46 -11.31 -7.08
C VAL A 351 16.42 -12.77 -6.63
N GLY A 352 17.60 -13.38 -6.37
CA GLY A 352 17.69 -14.74 -5.86
C GLY A 352 17.06 -14.93 -4.49
N LEU A 353 17.22 -13.95 -3.59
CA LEU A 353 16.58 -13.93 -2.28
C LEU A 353 15.06 -13.74 -2.41
N GLY A 354 14.61 -12.75 -3.18
CA GLY A 354 13.18 -12.45 -3.33
C GLY A 354 12.39 -13.53 -4.07
N LEU A 355 13.03 -14.31 -4.97
CA LEU A 355 12.40 -15.45 -5.64
C LEU A 355 12.69 -16.80 -4.94
N LYS A 356 13.37 -16.77 -3.77
CA LYS A 356 13.77 -17.98 -3.03
C LYS A 356 14.62 -18.95 -3.88
N ILE A 357 15.40 -18.43 -4.88
CA ILE A 357 16.25 -19.21 -5.79
C ILE A 357 17.68 -19.29 -5.22
N ALA A 358 17.97 -20.32 -4.43
CA ALA A 358 19.22 -20.49 -3.72
C ALA A 358 20.51 -20.34 -4.58
N PRO A 359 20.63 -20.84 -5.83
CA PRO A 359 21.83 -20.62 -6.63
C PRO A 359 22.17 -19.16 -6.92
N LEU A 360 21.16 -18.28 -7.04
CA LEU A 360 21.37 -16.85 -7.33
C LEU A 360 21.93 -16.08 -6.12
N THR A 361 21.68 -16.56 -4.89
CA THR A 361 22.20 -15.94 -3.68
C THR A 361 23.71 -16.02 -3.58
N LEU A 362 24.36 -16.98 -4.28
CA LEU A 362 25.81 -17.09 -4.40
C LEU A 362 26.46 -15.90 -5.11
N ALA A 363 25.65 -15.07 -5.78
CA ALA A 363 26.15 -13.82 -6.37
C ALA A 363 26.60 -12.81 -5.27
N LEU A 364 26.08 -12.90 -4.02
CA LEU A 364 26.48 -12.01 -2.93
C LEU A 364 27.94 -12.23 -2.50
N PRO A 365 28.39 -13.45 -2.10
CA PRO A 365 29.80 -13.69 -1.83
C PRO A 365 30.69 -13.44 -3.05
N LEU A 366 30.20 -13.68 -4.26
CA LEU A 366 30.92 -13.35 -5.49
C LEU A 366 31.12 -11.84 -5.65
N ALA A 367 30.13 -11.02 -5.31
CA ALA A 367 30.26 -9.56 -5.29
C ALA A 367 31.37 -9.11 -4.33
N VAL A 368 31.42 -9.69 -3.12
CA VAL A 368 32.48 -9.42 -2.14
C VAL A 368 33.85 -9.84 -2.71
N LEU A 369 33.96 -11.00 -3.34
CA LEU A 369 35.20 -11.47 -3.99
C LEU A 369 35.66 -10.51 -5.10
N VAL A 370 34.76 -10.00 -5.93
CA VAL A 370 35.06 -9.02 -6.98
C VAL A 370 35.58 -7.72 -6.37
N LEU A 371 35.00 -7.24 -5.29
CA LEU A 371 35.50 -6.03 -4.59
C LEU A 371 36.90 -6.25 -4.02
N LEU A 372 37.17 -7.42 -3.39
CA LEU A 372 38.47 -7.79 -2.86
C LEU A 372 39.48 -8.02 -3.97
N ALA A 373 39.13 -8.77 -5.02
CA ALA A 373 39.99 -8.99 -6.20
C ALA A 373 40.38 -7.66 -6.88
N GLY A 374 39.45 -6.69 -6.85
CA GLY A 374 39.70 -5.34 -7.34
C GLY A 374 40.80 -4.58 -6.59
N ILE A 375 41.29 -5.10 -5.44
CA ILE A 375 42.48 -4.56 -4.77
C ILE A 375 43.78 -5.00 -5.50
N TRP A 376 43.76 -6.17 -6.13
CA TRP A 376 44.92 -6.81 -6.72
C TRP A 376 44.92 -6.77 -8.24
N VAL A 377 43.75 -6.81 -8.89
CA VAL A 377 43.57 -6.88 -10.35
C VAL A 377 43.50 -5.47 -10.95
N PRO A 378 44.50 -5.03 -11.77
CA PRO A 378 44.50 -3.68 -12.34
C PRO A 378 43.32 -3.38 -13.26
N ALA A 379 42.85 -4.38 -14.04
CA ALA A 379 41.72 -4.22 -14.94
C ALA A 379 40.43 -3.80 -14.24
N LEU A 380 40.20 -4.26 -13.00
CA LEU A 380 39.05 -3.92 -12.19
C LEU A 380 39.13 -2.52 -11.56
N LYS A 381 40.30 -1.90 -11.58
CA LYS A 381 40.55 -0.51 -11.09
C LYS A 381 40.30 0.54 -12.17
N VAL A 382 40.18 0.14 -13.41
CA VAL A 382 40.00 1.07 -14.54
C VAL A 382 38.69 1.84 -14.33
N GLU A 383 38.79 3.16 -14.45
CA GLU A 383 37.64 4.06 -14.40
C GLU A 383 36.91 4.08 -15.73
N LEU A 384 35.61 4.01 -15.69
CA LEU A 384 34.77 4.15 -16.85
C LEU A 384 34.76 5.63 -17.31
N PRO A 385 34.90 5.90 -18.62
CA PRO A 385 34.83 7.28 -19.09
C PRO A 385 33.43 7.86 -18.82
N PRO A 386 33.37 9.11 -18.34
CA PRO A 386 32.07 9.76 -18.13
C PRO A 386 31.30 9.88 -19.44
N ARG A 387 29.99 9.69 -19.39
CA ARG A 387 29.11 9.86 -20.55
C ARG A 387 29.06 11.35 -20.90
N LYS A 388 29.38 11.69 -22.15
CA LYS A 388 29.28 13.07 -22.64
C LYS A 388 27.83 13.54 -22.57
N PRO A 389 27.53 14.71 -22.01
CA PRO A 389 26.19 15.27 -22.03
C PRO A 389 25.80 15.57 -23.50
N ARG A 390 24.57 15.20 -23.86
CA ARG A 390 24.01 15.57 -25.16
C ARG A 390 23.43 16.98 -25.08
N PRO A 391 23.52 17.79 -26.13
CA PRO A 391 22.85 19.10 -26.18
C PRO A 391 21.35 18.95 -25.90
N ARG A 392 20.78 19.89 -25.12
CA ARG A 392 19.35 19.85 -24.71
C ARG A 392 18.42 19.69 -25.92
N ARG A 393 18.68 20.40 -27.02
CA ARG A 393 17.87 20.37 -28.25
C ARG A 393 17.85 19.03 -28.99
N GLU A 394 18.81 18.15 -28.74
CA GLU A 394 18.89 16.80 -29.34
C GLU A 394 18.16 15.73 -28.48
N THR A 395 17.73 16.08 -27.28
CA THR A 395 17.05 15.12 -26.39
C THR A 395 15.68 14.74 -26.92
N LEU A 396 15.26 13.50 -26.68
CA LEU A 396 13.90 13.02 -27.01
C LEU A 396 12.82 13.87 -26.36
N ALA A 397 13.05 14.30 -25.11
CA ALA A 397 12.09 15.12 -24.36
C ALA A 397 11.86 16.50 -25.03
N TYR A 398 12.92 17.15 -25.53
CA TYR A 398 12.78 18.41 -26.27
C TYR A 398 12.00 18.21 -27.58
N ARG A 399 12.34 17.17 -28.35
CA ARG A 399 11.60 16.85 -29.59
C ARG A 399 10.13 16.55 -29.32
N TRP A 400 9.86 15.82 -28.26
CA TRP A 400 8.50 15.49 -27.81
C TRP A 400 7.72 16.75 -27.42
N SER A 401 8.32 17.62 -26.62
CA SER A 401 7.71 18.89 -26.24
C SER A 401 7.33 19.74 -27.46
N ARG A 402 8.21 19.82 -28.48
CA ARG A 402 7.92 20.53 -29.75
C ARG A 402 6.75 19.90 -30.51
N VAL A 403 6.59 18.59 -30.50
CA VAL A 403 5.42 17.94 -31.11
C VAL A 403 4.12 18.35 -30.41
N ILE A 404 4.13 18.42 -29.06
CA ILE A 404 2.98 18.86 -28.28
C ILE A 404 2.64 20.33 -28.57
N GLN A 405 3.63 21.20 -28.61
CA GLN A 405 3.46 22.63 -28.94
C GLN A 405 2.74 22.87 -30.26
N HIS A 406 3.05 22.07 -31.29
CA HIS A 406 2.40 22.22 -32.57
C HIS A 406 0.93 21.76 -32.61
N ARG A 407 0.51 20.90 -31.66
CA ARG A 407 -0.84 20.30 -31.63
C ARG A 407 -1.37 20.15 -30.21
N PRO A 408 -1.42 21.23 -29.39
CA PRO A 408 -1.71 21.11 -27.95
C PRO A 408 -3.14 20.56 -27.67
N TRP A 409 -4.14 20.97 -28.48
CA TRP A 409 -5.50 20.43 -28.33
C TRP A 409 -5.60 18.92 -28.56
N ARG A 410 -4.87 18.39 -29.56
CA ARG A 410 -4.88 16.95 -29.82
C ARG A 410 -4.19 16.17 -28.71
N ALA A 411 -3.12 16.71 -28.18
CA ALA A 411 -2.39 16.14 -27.04
C ALA A 411 -3.26 16.14 -25.77
N ALA A 412 -3.91 17.27 -25.47
CA ALA A 412 -4.78 17.38 -24.28
C ALA A 412 -6.00 16.47 -24.38
N LEU A 413 -6.73 16.49 -25.51
CA LEU A 413 -7.92 15.64 -25.69
C LEU A 413 -7.57 14.16 -25.77
N GLY A 414 -6.48 13.80 -26.46
CA GLY A 414 -6.03 12.41 -26.58
C GLY A 414 -5.60 11.84 -25.22
N GLY A 415 -4.80 12.58 -24.45
CA GLY A 415 -4.40 12.16 -23.10
C GLY A 415 -5.58 12.05 -22.15
N ALA A 416 -6.49 13.02 -22.15
CA ALA A 416 -7.69 12.98 -21.32
C ALA A 416 -8.61 11.81 -21.73
N ALA A 417 -8.78 11.53 -23.03
CA ALA A 417 -9.59 10.43 -23.51
C ALA A 417 -9.04 9.06 -23.07
N VAL A 418 -7.72 8.88 -23.10
CA VAL A 418 -7.07 7.64 -22.61
C VAL A 418 -7.31 7.46 -21.12
N LEU A 419 -7.11 8.51 -20.30
CA LEU A 419 -7.34 8.42 -18.86
C LEU A 419 -8.82 8.16 -18.52
N LEU A 420 -9.75 8.86 -19.21
CA LEU A 420 -11.18 8.62 -19.04
C LEU A 420 -11.59 7.20 -19.43
N MET A 421 -11.05 6.67 -20.53
CA MET A 421 -11.31 5.29 -20.95
C MET A 421 -10.82 4.28 -19.91
N LEU A 422 -9.63 4.49 -19.34
CA LEU A 422 -9.11 3.63 -18.28
C LEU A 422 -9.89 3.80 -16.97
N ALA A 423 -10.54 4.94 -16.74
CA ALA A 423 -11.35 5.18 -15.56
C ALA A 423 -12.76 4.57 -15.64
N ILE A 424 -13.25 4.13 -16.83
CA ILE A 424 -14.60 3.55 -17.00
C ILE A 424 -14.90 2.43 -15.98
N PRO A 425 -13.99 1.45 -15.71
CA PRO A 425 -14.29 0.38 -14.77
C PRO A 425 -14.62 0.84 -13.34
N VAL A 426 -14.21 2.05 -12.95
CA VAL A 426 -14.54 2.60 -11.61
C VAL A 426 -16.05 2.73 -11.39
N LEU A 427 -16.83 2.87 -12.47
CA LEU A 427 -18.29 2.95 -12.37
C LEU A 427 -18.95 1.65 -11.88
N SER A 428 -18.21 0.54 -11.92
CA SER A 428 -18.64 -0.75 -11.38
C SER A 428 -17.87 -1.15 -10.10
N LEU A 429 -17.17 -0.20 -9.46
CA LEU A 429 -16.42 -0.46 -8.24
C LEU A 429 -17.36 -0.96 -7.14
N ARG A 430 -17.06 -2.14 -6.63
CA ARG A 430 -17.70 -2.73 -5.44
C ARG A 430 -16.68 -2.76 -4.31
N LEU A 431 -17.04 -2.19 -3.19
CA LEU A 431 -16.26 -2.25 -1.97
C LEU A 431 -16.70 -3.46 -1.15
N GLY A 432 -15.75 -4.18 -0.58
CA GLY A 432 -15.98 -5.37 0.23
C GLY A 432 -14.66 -6.05 0.56
N PHE A 433 -14.72 -7.02 1.45
CA PHE A 433 -13.52 -7.77 1.85
C PHE A 433 -13.35 -9.03 1.00
N SER A 434 -12.11 -9.39 0.73
CA SER A 434 -11.76 -10.74 0.28
C SER A 434 -11.86 -11.72 1.43
N ASP A 435 -12.12 -12.99 1.12
CA ASP A 435 -12.12 -14.10 2.07
C ASP A 435 -11.15 -15.21 1.63
N GLU A 436 -11.18 -16.35 2.32
CA GLU A 436 -10.30 -17.48 2.04
C GLU A 436 -10.51 -18.07 0.64
N SER A 437 -11.65 -17.81 -0.01
CA SER A 437 -11.88 -18.24 -1.40
C SER A 437 -10.88 -17.63 -2.39
N ASN A 438 -10.29 -16.48 -2.05
CA ASN A 438 -9.33 -15.75 -2.87
C ASN A 438 -7.86 -16.09 -2.54
N ALA A 439 -7.62 -16.92 -1.52
CA ALA A 439 -6.28 -17.38 -1.20
C ALA A 439 -5.70 -18.29 -2.30
N ALA A 440 -4.39 -18.51 -2.28
CA ALA A 440 -3.75 -19.39 -3.25
C ALA A 440 -4.25 -20.82 -3.11
N GLN A 441 -4.42 -21.53 -4.23
CA GLN A 441 -4.98 -22.89 -4.29
C GLN A 441 -4.23 -23.92 -3.37
N GLU A 442 -2.98 -23.64 -3.09
CA GLU A 442 -2.08 -24.52 -2.32
C GLU A 442 -2.18 -24.29 -0.80
N THR A 443 -2.85 -23.21 -0.36
CA THR A 443 -2.98 -22.89 1.07
C THR A 443 -4.04 -23.76 1.73
N THR A 444 -3.77 -24.16 2.97
CA THR A 444 -4.71 -24.97 3.75
C THR A 444 -6.05 -24.23 3.97
N THR A 445 -6.02 -22.90 4.14
CA THR A 445 -7.22 -22.09 4.32
C THR A 445 -8.15 -22.11 3.10
N LYS A 446 -7.58 -22.04 1.88
CA LYS A 446 -8.36 -22.17 0.65
C LYS A 446 -8.97 -23.56 0.50
N GLN A 447 -8.19 -24.58 0.81
CA GLN A 447 -8.62 -25.97 0.71
C GLN A 447 -9.69 -26.31 1.74
N ALA A 448 -9.57 -25.78 2.96
CA ALA A 448 -10.63 -25.88 3.98
C ALA A 448 -11.92 -25.19 3.54
N TYR A 449 -11.81 -23.97 2.98
CA TYR A 449 -12.95 -23.25 2.43
C TYR A 449 -13.68 -24.08 1.37
N ASP A 450 -12.95 -24.69 0.43
CA ASP A 450 -13.53 -25.51 -0.63
C ASP A 450 -14.20 -26.79 -0.10
N LEU A 451 -13.62 -27.43 0.94
CA LEU A 451 -14.24 -28.57 1.61
C LEU A 451 -15.53 -28.17 2.32
N LEU A 452 -15.56 -27.01 3.01
CA LEU A 452 -16.79 -26.53 3.66
C LEU A 452 -17.88 -26.22 2.64
N VAL A 453 -17.53 -25.61 1.50
CA VAL A 453 -18.47 -25.41 0.39
C VAL A 453 -19.03 -26.74 -0.14
N ALA A 454 -18.16 -27.73 -0.32
CA ALA A 454 -18.54 -29.05 -0.82
C ALA A 454 -19.46 -29.82 0.17
N GLY A 455 -19.22 -29.69 1.47
CA GLY A 455 -19.97 -30.39 2.51
C GLY A 455 -21.25 -29.67 2.97
N PHE A 456 -21.25 -28.33 2.98
CA PHE A 456 -22.30 -27.55 3.63
C PHE A 456 -22.93 -26.47 2.75
N GLY A 457 -22.38 -26.23 1.54
CA GLY A 457 -22.90 -25.25 0.58
C GLY A 457 -22.17 -23.91 0.62
N GLU A 458 -22.36 -23.08 -0.44
CA GLU A 458 -21.60 -21.84 -0.68
C GLU A 458 -21.73 -20.81 0.44
N GLY A 459 -22.92 -20.67 1.04
CA GLY A 459 -23.19 -19.68 2.08
C GLY A 459 -22.67 -20.03 3.46
N PHE A 460 -22.20 -21.25 3.65
CA PHE A 460 -21.77 -21.75 4.95
C PHE A 460 -20.58 -20.97 5.54
N ASN A 461 -19.69 -20.50 4.69
CA ASN A 461 -18.52 -19.70 5.10
C ASN A 461 -18.84 -18.25 5.47
N GLY A 462 -20.08 -17.81 5.38
CA GLY A 462 -20.51 -16.44 5.72
C GLY A 462 -21.85 -16.39 6.44
N PRO A 463 -22.01 -17.06 7.59
CA PRO A 463 -23.25 -17.01 8.34
C PRO A 463 -23.50 -15.63 8.93
N PHE A 464 -24.76 -15.27 9.05
CA PHE A 464 -25.21 -14.09 9.80
C PHE A 464 -25.66 -14.52 11.19
N LEU A 465 -25.51 -13.64 12.15
CA LEU A 465 -26.03 -13.79 13.49
C LEU A 465 -27.15 -12.75 13.68
N LEU A 466 -28.34 -13.24 14.05
CA LEU A 466 -29.42 -12.39 14.53
C LEU A 466 -29.43 -12.47 16.04
N VAL A 467 -29.43 -11.35 16.72
CA VAL A 467 -29.42 -11.34 18.17
C VAL A 467 -30.44 -10.32 18.72
N ALA A 468 -31.13 -10.71 19.76
CA ALA A 468 -32.12 -9.85 20.41
C ALA A 468 -31.99 -9.93 21.93
N ARG A 469 -32.11 -8.79 22.62
CA ARG A 469 -32.35 -8.75 24.05
C ARG A 469 -33.85 -8.93 24.32
N LEU A 470 -34.17 -9.70 25.34
CA LEU A 470 -35.54 -9.98 25.75
C LEU A 470 -35.92 -9.09 26.93
N ALA A 471 -37.10 -8.47 26.83
CA ALA A 471 -37.72 -7.82 27.96
C ALA A 471 -38.45 -8.85 28.87
N GLU A 472 -38.60 -8.56 30.15
CA GLU A 472 -39.41 -9.40 31.06
C GLU A 472 -40.80 -9.62 30.48
N GLY A 473 -41.20 -10.87 30.32
CA GLY A 473 -42.51 -11.24 29.79
C GLY A 473 -42.64 -11.24 28.26
N THR A 474 -41.51 -11.32 27.52
CA THR A 474 -41.52 -11.47 26.05
C THR A 474 -42.34 -12.71 25.64
N ASP A 475 -43.23 -12.55 24.65
CA ASP A 475 -44.06 -13.65 24.15
C ASP A 475 -43.24 -14.66 23.35
N PRO A 476 -43.23 -15.96 23.72
CA PRO A 476 -42.59 -17.01 22.94
C PRO A 476 -43.08 -17.11 21.48
N ALA A 477 -44.30 -16.70 21.18
CA ALA A 477 -44.81 -16.70 19.82
C ALA A 477 -44.12 -15.65 18.95
N GLY A 478 -43.75 -14.48 19.53
CA GLY A 478 -42.95 -13.47 18.84
C GLY A 478 -41.54 -13.97 18.47
N LEU A 479 -40.90 -14.73 19.36
CA LEU A 479 -39.62 -15.35 19.10
C LEU A 479 -39.64 -16.37 17.95
N ALA A 480 -40.73 -17.14 17.82
CA ALA A 480 -40.88 -18.12 16.74
C ALA A 480 -41.16 -17.48 15.37
N ALA A 481 -41.77 -16.29 15.35
CA ALA A 481 -42.05 -15.57 14.11
C ALA A 481 -40.80 -15.05 13.39
N ILE A 482 -39.70 -14.76 14.13
CA ILE A 482 -38.47 -14.25 13.58
C ILE A 482 -37.82 -15.25 12.60
N PRO A 483 -37.47 -16.50 13.01
CA PRO A 483 -36.86 -17.46 12.08
C PRO A 483 -37.81 -17.87 10.96
N GLU A 484 -39.12 -17.85 11.15
CA GLU A 484 -40.13 -18.15 10.12
C GLU A 484 -40.14 -17.06 9.03
N ALA A 485 -40.08 -15.79 9.41
CA ALA A 485 -40.01 -14.67 8.46
C ALA A 485 -38.69 -14.65 7.68
N VAL A 486 -37.56 -14.90 8.35
CA VAL A 486 -36.25 -14.94 7.74
C VAL A 486 -36.10 -16.13 6.79
N ALA A 487 -36.59 -17.30 7.16
CA ALA A 487 -36.54 -18.50 6.30
C ALA A 487 -37.43 -18.39 5.05
N ALA A 488 -38.38 -17.44 5.01
CA ALA A 488 -39.20 -17.19 3.84
C ALA A 488 -38.45 -16.48 2.68
N ASP A 489 -37.33 -15.83 2.94
CA ASP A 489 -36.53 -15.19 1.90
C ASP A 489 -35.73 -16.25 1.12
N SER A 490 -35.77 -16.18 -0.22
CA SER A 490 -35.12 -17.13 -1.10
C SER A 490 -33.56 -17.08 -1.04
N GLY A 491 -33.00 -16.04 -0.46
CA GLY A 491 -31.57 -15.89 -0.22
C GLY A 491 -31.07 -16.63 1.03
N VAL A 492 -31.99 -17.21 1.82
CA VAL A 492 -31.68 -17.93 3.06
C VAL A 492 -31.75 -19.43 2.82
N ALA A 493 -30.65 -20.12 3.09
CA ALA A 493 -30.58 -21.59 2.99
C ALA A 493 -31.04 -22.28 4.28
N PHE A 494 -30.70 -21.69 5.43
CA PHE A 494 -31.02 -22.24 6.75
C PHE A 494 -31.09 -21.16 7.81
N VAL A 495 -32.01 -21.32 8.76
CA VAL A 495 -32.09 -20.53 10.00
C VAL A 495 -32.15 -21.47 11.18
N SER A 496 -31.29 -21.27 12.18
CA SER A 496 -31.33 -22.06 13.40
C SER A 496 -32.60 -21.76 14.24
N PRO A 497 -33.02 -22.68 15.08
CA PRO A 497 -33.87 -22.33 16.21
C PRO A 497 -33.23 -21.26 17.09
N GLY A 498 -34.02 -20.47 17.79
CA GLY A 498 -33.52 -19.49 18.74
C GLY A 498 -32.75 -20.18 19.89
N ILE A 499 -31.52 -19.76 20.09
CA ILE A 499 -30.60 -20.24 21.12
C ILE A 499 -30.62 -19.21 22.26
N PRO A 500 -31.21 -19.51 23.42
CA PRO A 500 -31.19 -18.57 24.54
C PRO A 500 -29.82 -18.57 25.24
N ASN A 501 -29.42 -17.44 25.79
CA ASN A 501 -28.20 -17.32 26.61
C ASN A 501 -28.28 -18.11 27.94
N ASP A 502 -29.46 -18.15 28.53
CA ASP A 502 -29.79 -19.02 29.68
C ASP A 502 -31.11 -19.76 29.37
N PRO A 503 -31.08 -21.12 29.35
CA PRO A 503 -32.29 -21.92 29.10
C PRO A 503 -33.38 -21.77 30.18
N GLN A 504 -33.02 -21.30 31.39
CA GLN A 504 -33.97 -21.18 32.51
C GLN A 504 -34.55 -19.77 32.66
N ASP A 505 -33.73 -18.74 32.37
CA ASP A 505 -34.12 -17.31 32.46
C ASP A 505 -33.50 -16.52 31.30
N PRO A 506 -34.02 -16.68 30.08
CA PRO A 506 -33.42 -16.07 28.90
C PRO A 506 -33.55 -14.55 28.89
N THR A 507 -32.44 -13.85 28.87
CA THR A 507 -32.34 -12.40 28.71
C THR A 507 -31.97 -12.00 27.27
N ALA A 508 -31.47 -12.95 26.48
CA ALA A 508 -31.16 -12.75 25.06
C ALA A 508 -31.33 -14.05 24.26
N VAL A 509 -31.56 -13.91 22.96
CA VAL A 509 -31.67 -15.05 22.03
C VAL A 509 -30.83 -14.76 20.80
N LEU A 510 -30.18 -15.83 20.31
CA LEU A 510 -29.34 -15.84 19.11
C LEU A 510 -29.92 -16.78 18.05
N TRP A 511 -29.93 -16.37 16.78
CA TRP A 511 -30.24 -17.21 15.62
C TRP A 511 -29.05 -17.17 14.64
N ASN A 512 -28.72 -18.33 14.09
CA ASN A 512 -27.73 -18.44 13.04
C ASN A 512 -28.46 -18.53 11.70
N VAL A 513 -28.09 -17.68 10.72
CA VAL A 513 -28.66 -17.62 9.39
C VAL A 513 -27.59 -17.92 8.36
N VAL A 514 -27.79 -18.98 7.59
CA VAL A 514 -26.87 -19.36 6.50
C VAL A 514 -27.50 -18.90 5.18
N PRO A 515 -26.83 -18.00 4.42
CA PRO A 515 -27.30 -17.58 3.11
C PRO A 515 -27.16 -18.69 2.06
N THR A 516 -27.81 -18.53 0.90
CA THR A 516 -27.68 -19.46 -0.23
C THR A 516 -26.43 -19.21 -1.07
N THR A 517 -25.81 -18.03 -0.95
CA THR A 517 -24.66 -17.58 -1.73
C THR A 517 -23.48 -17.27 -0.83
N GLY A 518 -22.26 -17.32 -1.39
CA GLY A 518 -21.03 -17.09 -0.64
C GLY A 518 -20.91 -15.66 -0.07
N PRO A 519 -20.03 -15.45 0.90
CA PRO A 519 -19.94 -14.20 1.68
C PRO A 519 -19.64 -12.95 0.85
N GLN A 520 -18.94 -13.08 -0.30
CA GLN A 520 -18.60 -11.97 -1.19
C GLN A 520 -19.64 -11.69 -2.27
N ALA A 521 -20.66 -12.53 -2.39
CA ALA A 521 -21.68 -12.37 -3.41
C ALA A 521 -22.51 -11.10 -3.15
N GLU A 522 -22.85 -10.38 -4.21
CA GLU A 522 -23.72 -9.20 -4.13
C GLU A 522 -25.10 -9.54 -3.53
N ALA A 523 -25.62 -10.71 -3.90
CA ALA A 523 -26.88 -11.23 -3.37
C ALA A 523 -26.86 -11.43 -1.84
N THR A 524 -25.70 -11.78 -1.27
CA THR A 524 -25.51 -11.91 0.18
C THR A 524 -25.53 -10.54 0.87
N ASN A 525 -24.88 -9.53 0.29
CA ASN A 525 -24.94 -8.16 0.81
C ASN A 525 -26.38 -7.59 0.71
N GLU A 526 -27.07 -7.84 -0.42
CA GLU A 526 -28.46 -7.45 -0.58
C GLU A 526 -29.38 -8.16 0.43
N LEU A 527 -29.08 -9.42 0.80
CA LEU A 527 -29.84 -10.12 1.84
C LEU A 527 -29.69 -9.43 3.20
N VAL A 528 -28.50 -8.96 3.58
CA VAL A 528 -28.30 -8.19 4.81
C VAL A 528 -29.20 -6.95 4.82
N VAL A 529 -29.22 -6.21 3.71
CA VAL A 529 -30.08 -5.01 3.57
C VAL A 529 -31.56 -5.38 3.65
N ARG A 530 -32.02 -6.43 2.93
CA ARG A 530 -33.42 -6.88 2.99
C ARG A 530 -33.81 -7.35 4.38
N LEU A 531 -32.95 -8.05 5.10
CA LEU A 531 -33.22 -8.45 6.48
C LEU A 531 -33.51 -7.25 7.36
N ARG A 532 -32.70 -6.21 7.27
CA ARG A 532 -32.80 -4.99 8.09
C ARG A 532 -33.95 -4.07 7.71
N ASP A 533 -34.16 -3.86 6.42
CA ASP A 533 -35.10 -2.86 5.94
C ASP A 533 -36.50 -3.40 5.66
N ASP A 534 -36.64 -4.68 5.24
CA ASP A 534 -37.87 -5.23 4.73
C ASP A 534 -38.45 -6.38 5.59
N ILE A 535 -37.60 -7.29 6.08
CA ILE A 535 -38.03 -8.56 6.69
C ILE A 535 -38.23 -8.44 8.20
N LEU A 536 -37.25 -7.90 8.91
CA LEU A 536 -37.30 -7.81 10.37
C LEU A 536 -38.27 -6.73 10.88
N PRO A 537 -38.36 -5.51 10.33
CA PRO A 537 -39.16 -4.44 10.91
C PRO A 537 -40.65 -4.79 11.12
N PRO A 538 -41.35 -5.48 10.20
CA PRO A 538 -42.74 -5.90 10.44
C PRO A 538 -42.87 -6.91 11.58
N VAL A 539 -41.88 -7.78 11.78
CA VAL A 539 -41.89 -8.79 12.85
C VAL A 539 -41.55 -8.13 14.19
N GLU A 540 -40.62 -7.17 14.20
CA GLU A 540 -40.26 -6.39 15.38
C GLU A 540 -41.41 -5.53 15.87
N GLU A 541 -42.16 -4.89 14.96
CA GLU A 541 -43.38 -4.11 15.31
C GLU A 541 -44.45 -4.98 15.94
N GLN A 542 -44.61 -6.23 15.47
CA GLN A 542 -45.62 -7.18 16.02
C GLN A 542 -45.15 -7.82 17.32
N SER A 543 -43.89 -8.19 17.44
CA SER A 543 -43.34 -8.91 18.61
C SER A 543 -42.88 -7.99 19.72
N GLY A 544 -42.56 -6.74 19.41
CA GLY A 544 -41.90 -5.81 20.32
C GLY A 544 -40.43 -6.18 20.63
N ILE A 545 -39.81 -7.04 19.80
CA ILE A 545 -38.44 -7.52 19.96
C ILE A 545 -37.55 -6.80 18.93
N ASP A 546 -36.56 -6.08 19.38
CA ASP A 546 -35.54 -5.44 18.52
C ASP A 546 -34.42 -6.46 18.19
N VAL A 547 -34.21 -6.75 16.92
CA VAL A 547 -33.30 -7.78 16.42
C VAL A 547 -32.14 -7.13 15.66
N ALA A 548 -30.94 -7.28 16.14
CA ALA A 548 -29.75 -6.80 15.42
C ALA A 548 -29.19 -7.88 14.48
N VAL A 549 -28.93 -7.49 13.23
CA VAL A 549 -28.24 -8.33 12.24
C VAL A 549 -26.74 -8.10 12.35
N THR A 550 -26.00 -9.11 12.80
CA THR A 550 -24.56 -9.05 13.07
C THR A 550 -23.81 -10.28 12.52
N GLY A 551 -22.53 -10.42 12.82
CA GLY A 551 -21.63 -11.41 12.25
C GLY A 551 -20.69 -10.78 11.23
N ASN A 552 -19.73 -11.57 10.70
CA ASN A 552 -18.66 -11.06 9.86
C ASN A 552 -19.16 -10.37 8.58
N VAL A 553 -20.12 -10.95 7.87
CA VAL A 553 -20.63 -10.38 6.61
C VAL A 553 -21.39 -9.09 6.86
N PRO A 554 -22.38 -9.00 7.76
CA PRO A 554 -23.03 -7.73 8.10
C PRO A 554 -22.05 -6.64 8.58
N ALA A 555 -21.04 -7.02 9.39
CA ALA A 555 -20.02 -6.10 9.84
C ALA A 555 -19.16 -5.54 8.68
N ASN A 556 -18.81 -6.38 7.71
CA ASN A 556 -18.09 -5.98 6.51
C ASN A 556 -18.92 -5.05 5.61
N VAL A 557 -20.22 -5.29 5.51
CA VAL A 557 -21.16 -4.39 4.81
C VAL A 557 -21.20 -3.03 5.50
N ASP A 558 -21.43 -3.01 6.80
CA ASP A 558 -21.48 -1.77 7.59
C ASP A 558 -20.18 -0.97 7.52
N PHE A 559 -19.04 -1.65 7.60
CA PHE A 559 -17.73 -1.03 7.49
C PHE A 559 -17.53 -0.42 6.10
N SER A 560 -17.90 -1.16 5.05
CA SER A 560 -17.78 -0.69 3.66
C SER A 560 -18.65 0.55 3.41
N ASP A 561 -19.90 0.52 3.86
CA ASP A 561 -20.85 1.64 3.72
C ASP A 561 -20.41 2.87 4.53
N PHE A 562 -19.93 2.64 5.74
CA PHE A 562 -19.38 3.73 6.56
C PHE A 562 -18.19 4.41 5.88
N LEU A 563 -17.21 3.64 5.43
CA LEU A 563 -16.05 4.18 4.74
C LEU A 563 -16.44 4.88 3.44
N GLN A 564 -17.33 4.28 2.65
CA GLN A 564 -17.83 4.88 1.41
C GLN A 564 -18.50 6.23 1.67
N SER A 565 -19.28 6.35 2.73
CA SER A 565 -19.92 7.62 3.11
C SER A 565 -18.91 8.72 3.48
N ARG A 566 -17.73 8.36 3.96
CA ARG A 566 -16.65 9.27 4.38
C ARG A 566 -15.69 9.65 3.25
N LEU A 567 -15.58 8.83 2.18
CA LEU A 567 -14.68 9.09 1.05
C LEU A 567 -14.80 10.51 0.47
N PRO A 568 -16.01 11.07 0.20
CA PRO A 568 -16.13 12.42 -0.35
C PRO A 568 -15.55 13.50 0.56
N TYR A 569 -15.72 13.35 1.89
CA TYR A 569 -15.17 14.30 2.86
C TYR A 569 -13.65 14.27 2.89
N PHE A 570 -13.07 13.06 2.92
CA PHE A 570 -11.64 12.84 2.87
C PHE A 570 -11.03 13.40 1.58
N PHE A 571 -11.55 13.01 0.42
CA PHE A 571 -11.07 13.52 -0.86
C PHE A 571 -11.15 15.04 -0.94
N SER A 572 -12.30 15.61 -0.54
CA SER A 572 -12.48 17.07 -0.55
C SER A 572 -11.47 17.79 0.36
N ALA A 573 -11.22 17.27 1.56
CA ALA A 573 -10.26 17.87 2.49
C ALA A 573 -8.83 17.86 1.91
N VAL A 574 -8.38 16.73 1.37
CA VAL A 574 -7.05 16.60 0.77
C VAL A 574 -6.91 17.48 -0.47
N LEU A 575 -7.93 17.51 -1.35
CA LEU A 575 -7.92 18.32 -2.56
C LEU A 575 -7.89 19.82 -2.25
N VAL A 576 -8.72 20.28 -1.30
CA VAL A 576 -8.76 21.69 -0.89
C VAL A 576 -7.44 22.12 -0.27
N LEU A 577 -6.90 21.29 0.65
CA LEU A 577 -5.65 21.62 1.32
C LEU A 577 -4.48 21.70 0.33
N SER A 578 -4.40 20.77 -0.59
CA SER A 578 -3.37 20.76 -1.64
C SER A 578 -3.55 21.89 -2.65
N PHE A 579 -4.79 22.20 -3.03
CA PHE A 579 -5.09 23.37 -3.85
C PHE A 579 -4.57 24.65 -3.19
N LEU A 580 -4.85 24.84 -1.89
CA LEU A 580 -4.39 26.00 -1.13
C LEU A 580 -2.86 26.05 -1.03
N LEU A 581 -2.23 24.92 -0.81
CA LEU A 581 -0.76 24.81 -0.72
C LEU A 581 -0.11 25.17 -2.07
N LEU A 582 -0.58 24.61 -3.18
CA LEU A 582 -0.07 24.95 -4.52
C LEU A 582 -0.35 26.42 -4.89
N MET A 583 -1.52 26.94 -4.52
CA MET A 583 -1.86 28.34 -4.73
C MET A 583 -0.89 29.26 -3.97
N LEU A 584 -0.52 28.88 -2.76
CA LEU A 584 0.46 29.61 -1.96
C LEU A 584 1.85 29.61 -2.61
N VAL A 585 2.29 28.44 -3.11
CA VAL A 585 3.62 28.24 -3.71
C VAL A 585 3.72 28.96 -5.06
N PHE A 586 2.78 28.74 -5.96
CA PHE A 586 2.86 29.23 -7.34
C PHE A 586 2.21 30.60 -7.55
N ARG A 587 1.48 31.13 -6.56
CA ARG A 587 0.73 32.39 -6.64
C ARG A 587 -0.15 32.44 -7.91
N SER A 588 -0.88 31.36 -8.15
CA SER A 588 -1.78 31.19 -9.30
C SER A 588 -3.04 30.44 -8.85
N LEU A 589 -4.18 30.67 -9.50
CA LEU A 589 -5.41 29.90 -9.34
C LEU A 589 -5.51 28.77 -10.37
N LEU A 590 -5.00 28.99 -11.58
CA LEU A 590 -5.15 28.03 -12.68
C LEU A 590 -4.19 26.85 -12.56
N VAL A 591 -3.00 27.07 -12.02
CA VAL A 591 -2.01 25.99 -11.80
C VAL A 591 -2.55 24.94 -10.82
N PRO A 592 -3.01 25.29 -9.60
CA PRO A 592 -3.59 24.31 -8.69
C PRO A 592 -4.85 23.63 -9.25
N LEU A 593 -5.72 24.39 -9.93
CA LEU A 593 -6.95 23.84 -10.48
C LEU A 593 -6.68 22.74 -11.51
N LYS A 594 -5.78 23.01 -12.48
CA LYS A 594 -5.41 21.99 -13.47
C LYS A 594 -4.72 20.78 -12.83
N ALA A 595 -3.86 21.02 -11.82
CA ALA A 595 -3.18 19.98 -11.08
C ALA A 595 -4.16 19.00 -10.43
N VAL A 596 -5.14 19.54 -9.70
CA VAL A 596 -6.20 18.75 -9.06
C VAL A 596 -6.99 17.94 -10.08
N ILE A 597 -7.42 18.55 -11.20
CA ILE A 597 -8.18 17.85 -12.24
C ILE A 597 -7.36 16.71 -12.87
N MET A 598 -6.09 16.95 -13.19
CA MET A 598 -5.24 15.97 -13.82
C MET A 598 -4.90 14.80 -12.88
N ASN A 599 -4.65 15.11 -11.61
CA ASN A 599 -4.39 14.08 -10.61
C ASN A 599 -5.63 13.21 -10.36
N LEU A 600 -6.83 13.81 -10.30
CA LEU A 600 -8.07 13.05 -10.21
C LEU A 600 -8.28 12.12 -11.41
N LEU A 601 -7.98 12.59 -12.63
CA LEU A 601 -8.06 11.76 -13.83
C LEU A 601 -7.06 10.60 -13.79
N SER A 602 -5.83 10.84 -13.34
CA SER A 602 -4.79 9.82 -13.22
C SER A 602 -5.16 8.77 -12.16
N ILE A 603 -5.64 9.21 -11.00
CA ILE A 603 -6.07 8.33 -9.91
C ILE A 603 -7.30 7.52 -10.34
N GLY A 604 -8.29 8.17 -10.98
CA GLY A 604 -9.45 7.47 -11.52
C GLY A 604 -9.08 6.41 -12.56
N ALA A 605 -8.12 6.70 -13.44
CA ALA A 605 -7.60 5.72 -14.39
C ALA A 605 -6.88 4.55 -13.70
N ALA A 606 -6.10 4.81 -12.65
CA ALA A 606 -5.44 3.77 -11.86
C ALA A 606 -6.47 2.89 -11.13
N TYR A 607 -7.51 3.49 -10.54
CA TYR A 607 -8.61 2.73 -9.94
C TYR A 607 -9.33 1.85 -10.97
N GLY A 608 -9.55 2.38 -12.18
CA GLY A 608 -10.16 1.59 -13.24
C GLY A 608 -9.32 0.37 -13.62
N VAL A 609 -8.00 0.50 -13.64
CA VAL A 609 -7.09 -0.64 -13.86
C VAL A 609 -7.17 -1.63 -12.70
N VAL A 610 -7.21 -1.15 -11.45
CA VAL A 610 -7.38 -2.02 -10.28
C VAL A 610 -8.69 -2.78 -10.34
N VAL A 611 -9.81 -2.12 -10.65
CA VAL A 611 -11.11 -2.78 -10.82
C VAL A 611 -11.08 -3.82 -11.93
N ALA A 612 -10.50 -3.47 -13.08
CA ALA A 612 -10.42 -4.40 -14.22
C ALA A 612 -9.60 -5.66 -13.91
N LEU A 613 -8.49 -5.52 -13.18
CA LEU A 613 -7.61 -6.64 -12.84
C LEU A 613 -8.15 -7.46 -11.66
N PHE A 614 -8.57 -6.81 -10.59
CA PHE A 614 -8.86 -7.46 -9.31
C PHE A 614 -10.34 -7.77 -9.09
N GLN A 615 -11.27 -6.98 -9.66
CA GLN A 615 -12.70 -7.23 -9.54
C GLN A 615 -13.25 -7.97 -10.77
N TRP A 616 -12.85 -7.58 -12.00
CA TRP A 616 -13.30 -8.26 -13.21
C TRP A 616 -12.43 -9.46 -13.59
N GLY A 617 -11.25 -9.65 -12.97
CA GLY A 617 -10.35 -10.76 -13.21
C GLY A 617 -9.63 -10.72 -14.56
N TRP A 618 -9.41 -9.52 -15.14
CA TRP A 618 -8.59 -9.43 -16.34
C TRP A 618 -7.17 -9.89 -16.04
N LEU A 619 -6.61 -10.74 -16.89
CA LEU A 619 -5.28 -11.32 -16.71
C LEU A 619 -5.13 -12.20 -15.45
N SER A 620 -6.22 -12.77 -14.91
CA SER A 620 -6.19 -13.66 -13.74
C SER A 620 -5.20 -14.83 -13.94
N ASP A 621 -5.15 -15.44 -15.12
CA ASP A 621 -4.21 -16.51 -15.48
C ASP A 621 -2.73 -16.07 -15.37
N LEU A 622 -2.44 -14.78 -15.57
CA LEU A 622 -1.08 -14.24 -15.48
C LEU A 622 -0.73 -13.76 -14.09
N THR A 623 -1.70 -13.17 -13.40
CA THR A 623 -1.50 -12.55 -12.07
C THR A 623 -1.72 -13.55 -10.93
N GLY A 624 -2.39 -14.66 -11.19
CA GLY A 624 -2.84 -15.61 -10.16
C GLY A 624 -3.91 -15.04 -9.23
N VAL A 625 -4.51 -13.88 -9.59
CA VAL A 625 -5.49 -13.18 -8.73
C VAL A 625 -6.89 -13.67 -9.04
N GLN A 626 -7.61 -14.13 -8.03
CA GLN A 626 -9.03 -14.45 -8.12
C GLN A 626 -9.87 -13.15 -8.05
N PRO A 627 -10.93 -13.03 -8.89
CA PRO A 627 -11.84 -11.89 -8.83
C PRO A 627 -12.55 -11.78 -7.49
N ALA A 628 -12.52 -10.57 -6.89
CA ALA A 628 -13.21 -10.27 -5.63
C ALA A 628 -13.51 -8.77 -5.54
N PRO A 629 -14.35 -8.31 -4.62
CA PRO A 629 -14.52 -6.90 -4.31
C PRO A 629 -13.20 -6.22 -3.95
N ILE A 630 -13.17 -4.90 -4.01
CA ILE A 630 -12.00 -4.08 -3.62
C ILE A 630 -12.13 -3.74 -2.15
N GLU A 631 -11.09 -4.01 -1.35
CA GLU A 631 -11.09 -3.70 0.08
C GLU A 631 -11.37 -2.21 0.32
N PRO A 632 -12.30 -1.86 1.23
CA PRO A 632 -12.84 -0.50 1.35
C PRO A 632 -11.82 0.57 1.68
N TRP A 633 -10.72 0.22 2.34
CA TRP A 633 -9.64 1.14 2.72
C TRP A 633 -8.59 1.36 1.61
N ILE A 634 -8.50 0.49 0.60
CA ILE A 634 -7.53 0.60 -0.49
C ILE A 634 -7.70 1.87 -1.34
N PRO A 635 -8.90 2.24 -1.79
CA PRO A 635 -9.07 3.48 -2.55
C PRO A 635 -8.58 4.71 -1.80
N MET A 636 -8.80 4.78 -0.49
CA MET A 636 -8.32 5.89 0.34
C MET A 636 -6.80 5.92 0.42
N MET A 637 -6.19 4.78 0.66
CA MET A 637 -4.75 4.64 0.79
C MET A 637 -4.05 4.98 -0.52
N LEU A 638 -4.52 4.41 -1.63
CA LEU A 638 -4.03 4.73 -2.97
C LEU A 638 -4.18 6.22 -3.28
N PHE A 639 -5.33 6.83 -2.96
CA PHE A 639 -5.54 8.26 -3.15
C PHE A 639 -4.53 9.08 -2.35
N ALA A 640 -4.39 8.81 -1.05
CA ALA A 640 -3.49 9.56 -0.17
C ALA A 640 -2.04 9.53 -0.67
N ILE A 641 -1.57 8.34 -1.04
CA ILE A 641 -0.19 8.13 -1.49
C ILE A 641 0.02 8.74 -2.87
N VAL A 642 -0.81 8.38 -3.85
CA VAL A 642 -0.65 8.83 -5.25
C VAL A 642 -0.80 10.33 -5.34
N PHE A 643 -1.80 10.89 -4.66
CA PHE A 643 -2.03 12.34 -4.68
C PHE A 643 -0.83 13.09 -4.10
N GLY A 644 -0.29 12.60 -2.96
CA GLY A 644 0.92 13.16 -2.37
C GLY A 644 2.12 13.10 -3.33
N LEU A 645 2.42 11.92 -3.87
CA LEU A 645 3.55 11.72 -4.78
C LEU A 645 3.40 12.47 -6.11
N SER A 646 2.18 12.55 -6.64
CA SER A 646 1.94 13.26 -7.89
C SER A 646 2.20 14.76 -7.75
N MET A 647 1.86 15.36 -6.61
CA MET A 647 2.10 16.78 -6.36
C MET A 647 3.59 17.15 -6.37
N ASP A 648 4.44 16.27 -5.90
CA ASP A 648 5.88 16.50 -5.77
C ASP A 648 6.55 16.83 -7.10
N TYR A 649 6.27 16.01 -8.08
CA TYR A 649 6.83 16.22 -9.42
C TYR A 649 6.17 17.37 -10.17
N GLU A 650 4.91 17.68 -9.87
CA GLU A 650 4.26 18.84 -10.45
C GLU A 650 4.92 20.12 -9.93
N VAL A 651 5.20 20.19 -8.63
CA VAL A 651 5.96 21.30 -8.05
C VAL A 651 7.34 21.42 -8.69
N PHE A 652 8.04 20.28 -8.87
CA PHE A 652 9.39 20.28 -9.48
C PHE A 652 9.38 20.74 -10.94
N LEU A 653 8.45 20.23 -11.77
CA LEU A 653 8.31 20.63 -13.16
C LEU A 653 7.93 22.11 -13.29
N LEU A 654 6.92 22.54 -12.53
CA LEU A 654 6.39 23.88 -12.60
C LEU A 654 7.37 24.94 -12.07
N SER A 655 8.17 24.61 -11.04
CA SER A 655 9.25 25.49 -10.56
C SER A 655 10.25 25.77 -11.67
N ARG A 656 10.65 24.74 -12.43
CA ARG A 656 11.57 24.90 -13.56
C ARG A 656 10.96 25.68 -14.72
N VAL A 657 9.70 25.43 -15.04
CA VAL A 657 9.00 26.20 -16.09
C VAL A 657 8.88 27.66 -15.67
N ARG A 658 8.63 27.93 -14.39
CA ARG A 658 8.54 29.30 -13.87
C ARG A 658 9.90 30.00 -13.86
N GLU A 659 10.96 29.32 -13.47
CA GLU A 659 12.34 29.82 -13.54
C GLU A 659 12.71 30.24 -14.99
N GLU A 660 12.42 29.37 -15.97
CA GLU A 660 12.63 29.66 -17.39
C GLU A 660 11.73 30.80 -17.90
N TRP A 661 10.49 30.89 -17.40
CA TRP A 661 9.59 31.98 -17.74
C TRP A 661 10.09 33.32 -17.21
N HIS A 662 10.61 33.39 -15.99
CA HIS A 662 11.24 34.60 -15.45
C HIS A 662 12.48 35.01 -16.26
N ARG A 663 13.22 34.05 -16.80
CA ARG A 663 14.42 34.30 -17.62
C ARG A 663 14.10 34.74 -19.03
N THR A 664 13.12 34.12 -19.69
CA THR A 664 12.83 34.33 -21.14
C THR A 664 11.70 35.29 -21.41
N GLY A 665 10.76 35.44 -20.49
CA GLY A 665 9.51 36.18 -20.69
C GLY A 665 8.55 35.57 -21.72
N ASP A 666 8.85 34.34 -22.22
CA ASP A 666 8.04 33.64 -23.20
C ASP A 666 7.54 32.32 -22.62
N SER A 667 6.22 32.21 -22.50
CA SER A 667 5.57 31.01 -21.91
C SER A 667 5.81 29.74 -22.72
N HIS A 668 5.84 29.86 -24.05
CA HIS A 668 6.01 28.71 -24.95
C HIS A 668 7.39 28.09 -24.86
N THR A 669 8.43 28.90 -24.90
CA THR A 669 9.82 28.45 -24.77
C THR A 669 10.07 27.91 -23.38
N SER A 670 9.52 28.52 -22.33
CA SER A 670 9.68 28.11 -20.94
C SER A 670 9.14 26.70 -20.66
N VAL A 671 8.00 26.35 -21.25
CA VAL A 671 7.41 25.00 -21.12
C VAL A 671 8.30 23.96 -21.77
N ALA A 672 8.82 24.23 -22.99
CA ALA A 672 9.67 23.29 -23.69
C ALA A 672 11.00 23.05 -22.98
N ASP A 673 11.67 24.13 -22.55
CA ASP A 673 12.98 24.07 -21.90
C ASP A 673 12.85 23.51 -20.48
N GLY A 674 11.82 23.87 -19.73
CA GLY A 674 11.53 23.32 -18.41
C GLY A 674 11.26 21.81 -18.46
N LEU A 675 10.47 21.35 -19.43
CA LEU A 675 10.21 19.93 -19.64
C LEU A 675 11.50 19.19 -20.05
N ALA A 676 12.29 19.73 -20.98
CA ALA A 676 13.53 19.11 -21.41
C ALA A 676 14.57 18.99 -20.28
N ALA A 677 14.60 19.97 -19.38
CA ALA A 677 15.50 19.97 -18.22
C ALA A 677 15.11 18.91 -17.16
N THR A 678 13.82 18.71 -16.94
CA THR A 678 13.30 17.84 -15.87
C THR A 678 12.98 16.40 -16.30
N ALA A 679 12.68 16.18 -17.57
CA ALA A 679 12.20 14.91 -18.12
C ALA A 679 13.09 13.70 -17.76
N LYS A 680 14.42 13.83 -17.82
CA LYS A 680 15.33 12.73 -17.51
C LYS A 680 15.22 12.28 -16.06
N VAL A 681 15.10 13.22 -15.14
CA VAL A 681 15.00 12.95 -13.70
C VAL A 681 13.64 12.34 -13.40
N ILE A 682 12.55 12.96 -13.88
CA ILE A 682 11.18 12.47 -13.70
C ILE A 682 11.02 11.06 -14.27
N THR A 683 11.55 10.79 -15.48
CA THR A 683 11.45 9.45 -16.08
C THR A 683 12.24 8.39 -15.31
N ALA A 684 13.44 8.73 -14.82
CA ALA A 684 14.23 7.79 -14.02
C ALA A 684 13.56 7.47 -12.67
N ALA A 685 13.08 8.50 -12.00
CA ALA A 685 12.38 8.37 -10.73
C ALA A 685 11.06 7.57 -10.89
N ALA A 686 10.26 7.90 -11.88
CA ALA A 686 9.04 7.16 -12.19
C ALA A 686 9.32 5.70 -12.54
N ALA A 687 10.37 5.42 -13.33
CA ALA A 687 10.75 4.05 -13.67
C ALA A 687 11.16 3.24 -12.43
N ILE A 688 11.89 3.85 -11.48
CA ILE A 688 12.25 3.21 -10.22
C ILE A 688 10.98 2.87 -9.43
N MET A 689 10.09 3.86 -9.22
CA MET A 689 8.87 3.65 -8.45
C MET A 689 7.93 2.65 -9.09
N VAL A 690 7.72 2.72 -10.42
CA VAL A 690 6.87 1.76 -11.14
C VAL A 690 7.39 0.33 -10.96
N VAL A 691 8.70 0.13 -11.01
CA VAL A 691 9.27 -1.21 -10.83
C VAL A 691 9.27 -1.64 -9.36
N VAL A 692 9.57 -0.73 -8.43
CA VAL A 692 9.53 -1.03 -6.98
C VAL A 692 8.11 -1.39 -6.57
N PHE A 693 7.08 -0.60 -6.93
CA PHE A 693 5.71 -0.94 -6.61
C PHE A 693 5.19 -2.13 -7.43
N GLY A 694 5.59 -2.22 -8.71
CA GLY A 694 5.23 -3.34 -9.57
C GLY A 694 5.79 -4.69 -9.10
N SER A 695 6.90 -4.72 -8.35
CA SER A 695 7.45 -5.96 -7.81
C SER A 695 6.52 -6.65 -6.83
N PHE A 696 5.65 -5.90 -6.14
CA PHE A 696 4.65 -6.44 -5.23
C PHE A 696 3.55 -7.28 -5.93
N LEU A 697 3.47 -7.26 -7.27
CA LEU A 697 2.65 -8.22 -8.01
C LEU A 697 3.11 -9.67 -7.81
N LEU A 698 4.37 -9.88 -7.42
CA LEU A 698 4.97 -11.20 -7.22
C LEU A 698 4.66 -11.81 -5.84
N GLU A 699 4.01 -11.04 -4.94
CA GLU A 699 3.57 -11.55 -3.65
C GLU A 699 2.40 -12.52 -3.76
N ASN A 700 2.15 -13.30 -2.72
CA ASN A 700 1.01 -14.20 -2.67
C ASN A 700 -0.26 -13.48 -2.21
N GLU A 701 -0.12 -12.50 -1.35
CA GLU A 701 -1.21 -11.78 -0.72
C GLU A 701 -1.87 -10.79 -1.70
N ARG A 702 -3.20 -10.92 -1.90
CA ARG A 702 -4.00 -10.17 -2.88
C ARG A 702 -3.96 -8.65 -2.64
N THR A 703 -4.07 -8.25 -1.40
CA THR A 703 -4.12 -6.84 -0.98
C THR A 703 -2.80 -6.12 -1.30
N ILE A 704 -1.67 -6.79 -1.06
CA ILE A 704 -0.33 -6.27 -1.40
C ILE A 704 -0.16 -6.14 -2.92
N LYS A 705 -0.58 -7.15 -3.69
CA LYS A 705 -0.62 -7.07 -5.17
C LYS A 705 -1.43 -5.88 -5.65
N MET A 706 -2.61 -5.67 -5.09
CA MET A 706 -3.54 -4.60 -5.47
C MET A 706 -2.93 -3.22 -5.19
N MET A 707 -2.35 -3.02 -4.01
CA MET A 707 -1.64 -1.79 -3.66
C MET A 707 -0.45 -1.54 -4.59
N GLY A 708 0.37 -2.57 -4.83
CA GLY A 708 1.54 -2.47 -5.70
C GLY A 708 1.18 -2.08 -7.14
N ILE A 709 0.22 -2.77 -7.75
CA ILE A 709 -0.25 -2.48 -9.11
C ILE A 709 -0.96 -1.13 -9.19
N GLY A 710 -1.80 -0.81 -8.20
CA GLY A 710 -2.49 0.48 -8.14
C GLY A 710 -1.50 1.64 -8.13
N LEU A 711 -0.47 1.59 -7.26
CA LEU A 711 0.58 2.60 -7.17
C LEU A 711 1.46 2.64 -8.44
N ALA A 712 1.90 1.49 -8.94
CA ALA A 712 2.72 1.40 -10.16
C ALA A 712 1.98 2.00 -11.36
N THR A 713 0.71 1.65 -11.53
CA THR A 713 -0.15 2.16 -12.63
C THR A 713 -0.36 3.66 -12.49
N ALA A 714 -0.71 4.15 -11.30
CA ALA A 714 -0.92 5.56 -11.06
C ALA A 714 0.31 6.40 -11.40
N ILE A 715 1.50 5.97 -10.92
CA ILE A 715 2.76 6.67 -11.19
C ILE A 715 3.13 6.58 -12.67
N PHE A 716 2.91 5.43 -13.31
CA PHE A 716 3.17 5.28 -14.74
C PHE A 716 2.31 6.24 -15.57
N LEU A 717 1.00 6.30 -15.31
CA LEU A 717 0.07 7.18 -16.00
C LEU A 717 0.38 8.66 -15.72
N ASP A 718 0.70 8.98 -14.47
CA ASP A 718 1.06 10.33 -14.07
C ASP A 718 2.34 10.80 -14.78
N ALA A 719 3.41 10.02 -14.72
CA ALA A 719 4.69 10.38 -15.33
C ALA A 719 4.63 10.45 -16.86
N THR A 720 3.84 9.58 -17.51
CA THR A 720 3.78 9.50 -18.98
C THR A 720 2.68 10.37 -19.59
N ILE A 721 1.42 10.17 -19.18
CA ILE A 721 0.28 10.85 -19.78
C ILE A 721 0.08 12.23 -19.15
N VAL A 722 0.09 12.32 -17.84
CA VAL A 722 -0.17 13.62 -17.20
C VAL A 722 0.99 14.57 -17.42
N ARG A 723 2.20 14.20 -17.02
CA ARG A 723 3.35 15.12 -17.01
C ARG A 723 4.01 15.32 -18.37
N MET A 724 4.12 14.25 -19.16
CA MET A 724 4.79 14.36 -20.47
C MET A 724 3.84 14.77 -21.58
N LEU A 725 2.51 14.75 -21.37
CA LEU A 725 1.54 15.07 -22.40
C LEU A 725 0.53 16.16 -21.96
N LEU A 726 -0.24 15.93 -20.87
CA LEU A 726 -1.34 16.82 -20.48
C LEU A 726 -0.86 18.13 -19.87
N VAL A 727 0.13 18.11 -18.96
CA VAL A 727 0.65 19.32 -18.32
C VAL A 727 1.26 20.27 -19.35
N PRO A 728 2.19 19.85 -20.23
CA PRO A 728 2.72 20.72 -21.26
C PRO A 728 1.64 21.22 -22.22
N ALA A 729 0.71 20.36 -22.66
CA ALA A 729 -0.36 20.73 -23.58
C ALA A 729 -1.28 21.80 -22.99
N THR A 730 -1.68 21.65 -21.74
CA THR A 730 -2.56 22.63 -21.05
C THR A 730 -1.83 23.92 -20.71
N MET A 731 -0.54 23.86 -20.36
CA MET A 731 0.27 25.06 -20.14
C MET A 731 0.42 25.87 -21.44
N GLU A 732 0.60 25.16 -22.55
CA GLU A 732 0.65 25.77 -23.88
C GLU A 732 -0.67 26.45 -24.25
N LEU A 733 -1.81 25.82 -23.95
CA LEU A 733 -3.14 26.38 -24.21
C LEU A 733 -3.49 27.59 -23.34
N LEU A 734 -3.01 27.62 -22.11
CA LEU A 734 -3.28 28.70 -21.16
C LEU A 734 -2.29 29.87 -21.32
N GLY A 735 -1.08 29.66 -21.85
CA GLY A 735 -0.04 30.65 -22.02
C GLY A 735 0.25 31.41 -20.71
N ASP A 736 0.35 32.74 -20.79
CA ASP A 736 0.65 33.60 -19.62
C ASP A 736 -0.43 33.57 -18.54
N ARG A 737 -1.67 33.09 -18.87
CA ARG A 737 -2.75 32.94 -17.89
C ARG A 737 -2.43 31.90 -16.82
N ASN A 738 -1.49 31.00 -17.07
CA ASN A 738 -1.03 30.05 -16.06
C ASN A 738 -0.63 30.73 -14.75
N TRP A 739 -0.07 31.95 -14.83
CA TRP A 739 0.43 32.68 -13.65
C TRP A 739 -0.55 33.75 -13.14
N TRP A 740 -1.83 33.64 -13.52
CA TRP A 740 -2.84 34.61 -13.13
C TRP A 740 -3.30 34.42 -11.68
N LEU A 741 -3.24 35.50 -10.90
CA LEU A 741 -3.78 35.60 -9.55
C LEU A 741 -4.51 36.93 -9.36
N PRO A 742 -5.73 36.99 -8.77
CA PRO A 742 -6.41 38.23 -8.45
C PRO A 742 -5.60 39.08 -7.47
N LYS A 743 -5.50 40.40 -7.73
CA LYS A 743 -4.68 41.31 -6.90
C LYS A 743 -5.08 41.36 -5.43
N TRP A 744 -6.34 41.13 -5.09
CA TRP A 744 -6.80 41.08 -3.71
C TRP A 744 -6.27 39.83 -2.99
N LEU A 745 -6.23 38.69 -3.65
CA LEU A 745 -5.74 37.44 -3.13
C LEU A 745 -4.21 37.43 -3.03
N ASP A 746 -3.54 38.07 -4.00
CA ASP A 746 -2.09 38.24 -4.01
C ASP A 746 -1.56 39.03 -2.80
N ARG A 747 -2.36 39.97 -2.26
CA ARG A 747 -2.02 40.73 -1.05
C ARG A 747 -2.22 39.95 0.26
N LEU A 748 -3.10 38.93 0.25
CA LEU A 748 -3.41 38.10 1.41
C LEU A 748 -2.42 36.95 1.59
N LEU A 749 -1.83 36.46 0.52
CA LEU A 749 -0.93 35.32 0.55
C LEU A 749 0.47 35.71 1.03
N PRO A 750 1.05 35.00 1.99
CA PRO A 750 2.46 35.17 2.36
C PRO A 750 3.37 34.81 1.18
N THR A 751 4.52 35.46 1.10
CA THR A 751 5.55 35.11 0.11
C THR A 751 6.32 33.89 0.58
N VAL A 752 6.10 32.74 -0.05
CA VAL A 752 6.84 31.51 0.18
C VAL A 752 7.78 31.31 -1.01
N ASP A 753 9.07 31.37 -0.78
CA ASP A 753 10.09 31.14 -1.80
C ASP A 753 10.48 29.66 -1.81
N VAL A 754 10.05 28.95 -2.86
CA VAL A 754 10.36 27.53 -3.10
C VAL A 754 11.50 27.37 -4.10
N GLU A 755 11.80 28.43 -4.88
CA GLU A 755 12.79 28.36 -5.98
C GLU A 755 14.23 28.47 -5.49
N GLY A 756 14.46 29.06 -4.31
CA GLY A 756 15.80 29.33 -3.78
C GLY A 756 16.55 30.42 -4.54
N HIS A 757 17.69 30.83 -4.02
CA HIS A 757 18.55 31.84 -4.62
C HIS A 757 19.70 31.16 -5.40
N ALA A 758 19.38 30.33 -6.41
CA ALA A 758 20.42 29.86 -7.30
C ALA A 758 20.82 31.00 -8.26
N GLU A 759 22.05 31.46 -8.22
CA GLU A 759 22.61 32.25 -9.32
C GLU A 759 22.44 31.44 -10.61
N ALA A 760 21.87 32.08 -11.64
CA ALA A 760 21.69 31.47 -12.94
C ALA A 760 23.07 30.98 -13.44
N ILE A 761 23.18 29.67 -13.73
CA ILE A 761 24.35 29.12 -14.41
C ILE A 761 24.47 29.86 -15.75
N PRO A 762 25.55 30.57 -16.03
CA PRO A 762 25.74 31.16 -17.35
C PRO A 762 25.73 29.99 -18.36
N GLU A 763 24.80 30.01 -19.30
CA GLU A 763 24.87 29.11 -20.44
C GLU A 763 26.05 29.54 -21.29
N ASP A 764 27.18 28.89 -21.15
CA ASP A 764 28.30 28.93 -22.14
C ASP A 764 27.82 28.19 -23.41
N ASP A 765 26.80 28.73 -24.07
CA ASP A 765 26.34 28.20 -25.36
C ASP A 765 26.99 28.87 -26.55
N GLU A 766 27.81 29.91 -26.33
CA GLU A 766 28.52 30.61 -27.40
C GLU A 766 30.02 30.24 -27.54
N SER A 767 30.60 29.48 -26.64
CA SER A 767 32.04 29.18 -26.69
C SER A 767 32.42 28.01 -27.61
N TYR A 768 31.45 27.27 -28.16
CA TYR A 768 31.73 26.12 -29.04
C TYR A 768 31.59 26.41 -30.54
N GLU A 769 31.20 27.62 -30.97
CA GLU A 769 31.08 27.99 -32.40
C GLU A 769 32.27 28.84 -32.92
N ARG A 770 33.30 29.09 -32.16
CA ARG A 770 34.57 29.62 -32.76
C ARG A 770 35.40 28.48 -33.33
N GLU A 771 35.09 28.11 -34.58
CA GLU A 771 36.10 27.50 -35.43
C GLU A 771 37.40 28.34 -35.37
N PRO A 772 38.58 27.74 -35.22
CA PRO A 772 39.83 28.50 -35.36
C PRO A 772 39.92 28.99 -36.82
N GLU A 773 39.81 30.26 -37.02
CA GLU A 773 40.24 30.89 -38.29
C GLU A 773 41.66 30.43 -38.56
N LEU A 774 41.83 29.63 -39.61
CA LEU A 774 43.13 29.34 -40.19
C LEU A 774 43.74 30.66 -40.68
N VAL A 775 44.60 31.28 -39.85
CA VAL A 775 45.49 32.35 -40.28
C VAL A 775 46.44 31.73 -41.31
N GLY A 776 46.22 32.10 -42.57
CA GLY A 776 47.07 31.74 -43.70
C GLY A 776 48.49 32.27 -43.44
N ALA A 777 49.46 31.40 -43.61
CA ALA A 777 50.83 31.77 -43.74
C ALA A 777 51.10 32.15 -45.18
N ASP A 778 51.53 33.40 -45.36
CA ASP A 778 52.42 33.77 -46.44
C ASP A 778 53.90 33.56 -46.02
#